data_3ab40e4cd40809b0541b77ca774c9f05
#
_entry.id   3ab40e4cd40809b0541b77ca774c9f05
#
_cell.length_a   1.000
_cell.length_b   1.000
_cell.length_c   1.000
_cell.angle_alpha   90.00
_cell.angle_beta   90.00
_cell.angle_gamma   90.00
#
_symmetry.space_group_name_H-M   'P 1'
#
loop_
_entity.id
_entity.type
_entity.pdbx_description
1 polymer ?
#
loop_
_entity_poly.entity_id
_entity_poly.type
_entity_poly.pdbx_seq_one_letter_code
_entity_poly.pdbx_strand_id
1 'polypeptide(L)'
;MSQPLSPEQLTLNIDPKQFKFADTSSLLGAKQCSAQQQAWVAQSEAKKAAEFGLAIRQPGFNLLALGEPGTGRTTLMLSAMHDAAAKQAPPNDLLALYPFDSQGKPVFLKLSAGVGGQLKQALDQFIRQLAKELANLLEARIKDQASTAIVTFLSAQLQGIYTSVPAIANNPSLLAYFAWMQKDIMEYLEAWQPSAAGEGDSNLDALLSESFFGRYRVNLLVDHHQGVLTAGQSAAHAPVIYDNDPSLQSLFGGIESAAESSAAPDFLRLRAGNLLRADGGTLLINLRDLLADEANGAQILEKLHRFLRNGTLQIEDLASSGSAGGSFVSAQSVIPVSVKLVLVATREDYYLLIDENYDFFNYFPIKIEFAEKVKASPDNYAAYAAFIAQKCQQFKCNHFTATAVVALLQAMHRLEEDQTRLSTEFAVLEKLMLESAAAASLREAKLVDVEDVKAAISRRYARHGYIEGHMRDSIVDNELMITVQGEAVGQINGLTHIDLADASFGSPIRISANCYAGRRDVLTIDREVLMSGPTHDKGVMILQSWLHTNFAKLNPLNMTASLVFEQEYNGVDGDSASCAELFVLLSALSKLPIKQGIAVTGALNQHGEVLPVGGLNEKIEGYFRVCKDIGLDGTQGVLIPGRNVRHLILADEVVEAVAQGQFHINTMNNVAEGILLLTGHTLEVVSVLATETLASFKLVLEQNLPKTTLLERSP
;
A
#
# COMPACT_ATOMS: atom_id res chain seq x y z
N MET A 1 -3.46 -14.42 44.13
CA MET A 1 -2.17 -13.78 43.83
C MET A 1 -1.86 -14.10 42.37
N SER A 2 -1.73 -13.12 41.52
CA SER A 2 -1.25 -13.31 40.13
C SER A 2 0.17 -13.86 40.24
N GLN A 3 0.39 -15.07 39.73
CA GLN A 3 1.74 -15.60 39.61
C GLN A 3 2.41 -14.92 38.40
N PRO A 4 3.70 -14.58 38.49
CA PRO A 4 4.43 -14.08 37.33
C PRO A 4 4.41 -15.11 36.20
N LEU A 5 4.42 -14.67 34.98
CA LEU A 5 4.42 -15.54 33.80
C LEU A 5 5.72 -16.37 33.75
N SER A 6 5.59 -17.60 33.27
CA SER A 6 6.76 -18.47 33.04
C SER A 6 7.45 -18.09 31.70
N PRO A 7 8.74 -18.37 31.52
CA PRO A 7 9.48 -18.10 30.28
C PRO A 7 8.82 -18.67 29.02
N GLU A 8 8.18 -19.84 29.14
CA GLU A 8 7.51 -20.49 28.01
C GLU A 8 6.28 -19.71 27.48
N GLN A 9 5.69 -18.87 28.34
CA GLN A 9 4.54 -18.02 27.95
C GLN A 9 4.97 -16.73 27.25
N LEU A 10 6.26 -16.40 27.29
CA LEU A 10 6.82 -15.15 26.76
C LEU A 10 7.33 -15.26 25.32
N THR A 11 7.43 -16.47 24.81
CA THR A 11 7.94 -16.76 23.46
C THR A 11 7.02 -17.69 22.72
N LEU A 12 7.12 -17.70 21.40
CA LEU A 12 6.49 -18.69 20.56
C LEU A 12 7.47 -19.82 20.27
N ASN A 13 7.17 -21.03 20.75
CA ASN A 13 7.98 -22.21 20.45
C ASN A 13 7.41 -22.96 19.23
N ILE A 14 8.10 -22.89 18.11
CA ILE A 14 7.81 -23.66 16.88
C ILE A 14 8.85 -24.79 16.81
N ASP A 15 8.42 -26.06 16.92
CA ASP A 15 9.34 -27.21 16.81
C ASP A 15 9.90 -27.33 15.39
N PRO A 16 11.22 -27.18 15.16
CA PRO A 16 11.81 -27.35 13.83
C PRO A 16 11.59 -28.74 13.23
N LYS A 17 11.35 -29.78 14.06
CA LYS A 17 11.12 -31.15 13.61
C LYS A 17 9.81 -31.34 12.85
N GLN A 18 8.85 -30.39 12.96
CA GLN A 18 7.65 -30.43 12.14
C GLN A 18 7.95 -30.23 10.65
N PHE A 19 9.09 -29.59 10.32
CA PHE A 19 9.54 -29.43 8.95
C PHE A 19 10.29 -30.69 8.51
N LYS A 20 9.77 -31.35 7.45
CA LYS A 20 10.35 -32.58 6.91
C LYS A 20 11.53 -32.31 5.95
N PHE A 21 12.31 -31.26 6.21
CA PHE A 21 13.50 -30.90 5.43
C PHE A 21 14.62 -30.41 6.35
N ALA A 22 15.85 -30.60 5.92
CA ALA A 22 17.03 -30.06 6.62
C ALA A 22 17.25 -28.58 6.27
N ASP A 23 17.08 -28.26 5.00
CA ASP A 23 17.16 -26.90 4.45
C ASP A 23 16.17 -26.71 3.30
N THR A 24 15.94 -25.44 2.93
CA THR A 24 14.94 -25.06 1.93
C THR A 24 15.28 -25.47 0.50
N SER A 25 16.52 -25.90 0.20
CA SER A 25 16.89 -26.35 -1.17
C SER A 25 16.14 -27.60 -1.60
N SER A 26 15.83 -28.48 -0.65
CA SER A 26 15.10 -29.71 -0.88
C SER A 26 13.64 -29.49 -1.31
N LEU A 27 13.06 -28.33 -1.02
CA LEU A 27 11.69 -27.97 -1.39
C LEU A 27 11.55 -27.63 -2.89
N LEU A 28 12.64 -27.30 -3.59
CA LEU A 28 12.64 -26.96 -5.02
C LEU A 28 12.54 -28.18 -5.95
N GLY A 29 12.87 -29.39 -5.45
CA GLY A 29 12.87 -30.64 -6.23
C GLY A 29 11.50 -31.33 -6.39
N ALA A 30 10.49 -30.93 -5.65
CA ALA A 30 9.13 -31.45 -5.80
C ALA A 30 8.47 -30.82 -7.05
N LYS A 31 7.96 -31.63 -7.97
CA LYS A 31 7.33 -31.28 -9.27
C LYS A 31 6.22 -30.21 -9.25
N GLN A 32 6.10 -29.38 -8.20
CA GLN A 32 5.02 -28.43 -7.96
C GLN A 32 5.40 -26.97 -8.05
N CYS A 33 6.65 -26.62 -8.23
CA CYS A 33 7.04 -25.21 -8.45
C CYS A 33 7.51 -25.03 -9.90
N SER A 34 6.59 -24.96 -10.85
CA SER A 34 6.89 -24.22 -12.07
C SER A 34 7.16 -22.77 -11.65
N ALA A 35 8.22 -22.15 -12.17
CA ALA A 35 8.62 -20.78 -11.86
C ALA A 35 7.53 -19.71 -12.15
N GLN A 36 6.40 -20.11 -12.71
CA GLN A 36 5.23 -19.28 -13.05
C GLN A 36 4.12 -19.30 -12.00
N GLN A 37 4.10 -20.26 -11.06
CA GLN A 37 3.12 -20.22 -9.97
C GLN A 37 3.74 -19.55 -8.75
N GLN A 38 3.71 -18.23 -8.74
CA GLN A 38 3.89 -17.50 -7.49
C GLN A 38 2.86 -18.03 -6.49
N ALA A 39 3.36 -18.58 -5.39
CA ALA A 39 2.50 -19.16 -4.39
C ALA A 39 1.63 -18.06 -3.76
N TRP A 40 0.32 -18.20 -3.87
CA TRP A 40 -0.66 -17.38 -3.16
C TRP A 40 -0.68 -17.82 -1.68
N VAL A 41 0.49 -17.67 -1.02
CA VAL A 41 0.65 -18.06 0.38
C VAL A 41 -0.34 -17.27 1.21
N ALA A 42 -1.16 -17.98 1.97
CA ALA A 42 -2.17 -17.40 2.85
C ALA A 42 -3.25 -16.53 2.16
N GLN A 43 -3.31 -16.50 0.82
CA GLN A 43 -4.21 -15.65 0.03
C GLN A 43 -5.21 -16.46 -0.82
N SER A 44 -5.70 -17.59 -0.28
CA SER A 44 -6.57 -18.52 -1.05
C SER A 44 -7.89 -17.89 -1.50
N GLU A 45 -8.52 -17.07 -0.67
CA GLU A 45 -9.78 -16.41 -1.03
C GLU A 45 -9.55 -15.27 -2.02
N ALA A 46 -8.49 -14.50 -1.87
CA ALA A 46 -8.08 -13.50 -2.85
C ALA A 46 -7.81 -14.13 -4.22
N LYS A 47 -7.14 -15.30 -4.24
CA LYS A 47 -6.89 -16.07 -5.47
C LYS A 47 -8.19 -16.46 -6.17
N LYS A 48 -9.13 -17.07 -5.43
CA LYS A 48 -10.43 -17.48 -5.98
C LYS A 48 -11.21 -16.28 -6.56
N ALA A 49 -11.23 -15.16 -5.83
CA ALA A 49 -11.89 -13.93 -6.28
C ALA A 49 -11.23 -13.35 -7.53
N ALA A 50 -9.88 -13.36 -7.61
CA ALA A 50 -9.12 -12.92 -8.77
C ALA A 50 -9.39 -13.79 -10.00
N GLU A 51 -9.30 -15.12 -9.86
CA GLU A 51 -9.58 -16.08 -10.94
C GLU A 51 -11.03 -15.94 -11.44
N PHE A 52 -12.01 -15.82 -10.53
CA PHE A 52 -13.40 -15.61 -10.87
C PHE A 52 -13.60 -14.30 -11.63
N GLY A 53 -13.09 -13.18 -11.08
CA GLY A 53 -13.26 -11.86 -11.68
C GLY A 53 -12.57 -11.73 -13.06
N LEU A 54 -11.40 -12.36 -13.24
CA LEU A 54 -10.70 -12.39 -14.53
C LEU A 54 -11.41 -13.28 -15.57
N ALA A 55 -12.20 -14.26 -15.14
CA ALA A 55 -12.97 -15.12 -16.04
C ALA A 55 -14.23 -14.44 -16.61
N ILE A 56 -14.80 -13.45 -15.92
CA ILE A 56 -15.98 -12.70 -16.38
C ILE A 56 -15.54 -11.74 -17.48
N ARG A 57 -16.14 -11.82 -18.68
CA ARG A 57 -15.78 -10.99 -19.83
C ARG A 57 -16.71 -9.81 -20.08
N GLN A 58 -17.84 -9.75 -19.38
CA GLN A 58 -18.82 -8.68 -19.55
C GLN A 58 -18.23 -7.31 -19.16
N PRO A 59 -18.58 -6.24 -19.89
CA PRO A 59 -18.24 -4.87 -19.52
C PRO A 59 -18.76 -4.52 -18.12
N GLY A 60 -18.06 -3.64 -17.40
CA GLY A 60 -18.46 -3.21 -16.08
C GLY A 60 -18.07 -4.17 -14.93
N PHE A 61 -17.45 -5.32 -15.21
CA PHE A 61 -16.90 -6.22 -14.20
C PHE A 61 -15.39 -6.03 -14.04
N ASN A 62 -15.00 -4.85 -13.60
CA ASN A 62 -13.61 -4.58 -13.26
C ASN A 62 -13.29 -5.09 -11.84
N LEU A 63 -12.02 -5.15 -11.49
CA LEU A 63 -11.53 -5.72 -10.24
C LEU A 63 -10.91 -4.63 -9.35
N LEU A 64 -11.18 -4.74 -8.07
CA LEU A 64 -10.58 -3.90 -7.03
C LEU A 64 -9.81 -4.79 -6.06
N ALA A 65 -8.48 -4.71 -6.08
CA ALA A 65 -7.58 -5.45 -5.21
C ALA A 65 -7.20 -4.59 -4.00
N LEU A 66 -7.71 -4.96 -2.83
CA LEU A 66 -7.53 -4.26 -1.57
C LEU A 66 -6.57 -5.00 -0.65
N GLY A 67 -5.68 -4.28 0.01
CA GLY A 67 -4.76 -4.83 1.01
C GLY A 67 -3.61 -3.87 1.30
N GLU A 68 -2.83 -4.17 2.32
CA GLU A 68 -1.71 -3.33 2.71
C GLU A 68 -0.49 -3.52 1.78
N PRO A 69 0.38 -2.49 1.66
CA PRO A 69 1.65 -2.61 0.96
C PRO A 69 2.48 -3.78 1.51
N GLY A 70 3.13 -4.53 0.61
CA GLY A 70 3.95 -5.66 1.04
C GLY A 70 3.23 -7.02 1.09
N THR A 71 1.90 -7.07 1.00
CA THR A 71 1.11 -8.32 0.97
C THR A 71 1.16 -9.07 -0.36
N GLY A 72 1.88 -8.53 -1.35
CA GLY A 72 2.02 -9.14 -2.68
C GLY A 72 0.87 -8.85 -3.65
N ARG A 73 -0.09 -7.97 -3.30
CA ARG A 73 -1.30 -7.68 -4.09
C ARG A 73 -1.02 -7.39 -5.57
N THR A 74 -0.09 -6.47 -5.89
CA THR A 74 0.27 -6.12 -7.27
C THR A 74 0.91 -7.30 -8.01
N THR A 75 1.87 -7.96 -7.38
CA THR A 75 2.63 -9.07 -7.97
C THR A 75 1.75 -10.28 -8.24
N LEU A 76 0.89 -10.65 -7.30
CA LEU A 76 -0.03 -11.77 -7.41
C LEU A 76 -1.14 -11.48 -8.43
N MET A 77 -1.67 -10.26 -8.46
CA MET A 77 -2.63 -9.85 -9.47
C MET A 77 -2.05 -9.89 -10.87
N LEU A 78 -0.84 -9.36 -11.08
CA LEU A 78 -0.15 -9.46 -12.38
C LEU A 78 0.05 -10.90 -12.80
N SER A 79 0.46 -11.79 -11.88
CA SER A 79 0.58 -13.23 -12.17
C SER A 79 -0.76 -13.83 -12.61
N ALA A 80 -1.85 -13.56 -11.88
CA ALA A 80 -3.19 -14.04 -12.25
C ALA A 80 -3.66 -13.49 -13.60
N MET A 81 -3.36 -12.22 -13.90
CA MET A 81 -3.68 -11.57 -15.17
C MET A 81 -2.93 -12.26 -16.33
N HIS A 82 -1.64 -12.56 -16.17
CA HIS A 82 -0.86 -13.30 -17.16
C HIS A 82 -1.38 -14.71 -17.38
N ASP A 83 -1.74 -15.43 -16.31
CA ASP A 83 -2.32 -16.78 -16.40
C ASP A 83 -3.69 -16.77 -17.12
N ALA A 84 -4.49 -15.73 -16.91
CA ALA A 84 -5.77 -15.53 -17.60
C ALA A 84 -5.55 -15.15 -19.08
N ALA A 85 -4.61 -14.25 -19.36
CA ALA A 85 -4.29 -13.77 -20.69
C ALA A 85 -3.72 -14.87 -21.59
N ALA A 86 -2.90 -15.77 -21.04
CA ALA A 86 -2.33 -16.91 -21.77
C ALA A 86 -3.40 -17.86 -22.37
N LYS A 87 -4.63 -17.82 -21.84
CA LYS A 87 -5.79 -18.61 -22.33
C LYS A 87 -6.63 -17.85 -23.36
N GLN A 88 -6.23 -16.64 -23.75
CA GLN A 88 -6.99 -15.77 -24.65
C GLN A 88 -6.20 -15.50 -25.92
N ALA A 89 -6.91 -15.44 -27.07
CA ALA A 89 -6.29 -15.06 -28.32
C ALA A 89 -5.89 -13.57 -28.30
N PRO A 90 -4.86 -13.17 -29.07
CA PRO A 90 -4.48 -11.78 -29.19
C PRO A 90 -5.64 -10.98 -29.83
N PRO A 91 -5.92 -9.77 -29.34
CA PRO A 91 -6.92 -8.90 -29.93
C PRO A 91 -6.45 -8.28 -31.24
N ASN A 92 -7.34 -7.55 -31.89
CA ASN A 92 -7.07 -6.90 -33.16
C ASN A 92 -6.06 -5.74 -33.02
N ASP A 93 -5.20 -5.57 -34.05
CA ASP A 93 -4.37 -4.37 -34.21
C ASP A 93 -5.25 -3.15 -34.47
N LEU A 94 -4.83 -1.98 -33.99
CA LEU A 94 -5.51 -0.70 -34.21
C LEU A 94 -4.67 0.24 -35.07
N LEU A 95 -5.27 0.70 -36.16
CA LEU A 95 -4.65 1.61 -37.12
C LEU A 95 -5.44 2.91 -37.27
N ALA A 96 -4.74 4.00 -37.53
CA ALA A 96 -5.33 5.24 -37.99
C ALA A 96 -4.93 5.53 -39.45
N LEU A 97 -5.91 5.90 -40.25
CA LEU A 97 -5.78 6.16 -41.67
C LEU A 97 -6.18 7.63 -41.96
N TYR A 98 -5.66 8.17 -43.05
CA TYR A 98 -6.02 9.51 -43.50
C TYR A 98 -7.49 9.56 -43.98
N PRO A 99 -8.26 10.63 -43.63
CA PRO A 99 -9.66 10.78 -44.01
C PRO A 99 -9.74 11.37 -45.41
N PHE A 100 -9.85 10.55 -46.44
CA PHE A 100 -10.05 11.05 -47.84
C PHE A 100 -11.47 11.56 -48.09
N ASP A 101 -12.43 11.23 -47.22
CA ASP A 101 -13.88 11.51 -47.42
C ASP A 101 -14.34 12.83 -46.80
N SER A 102 -13.44 13.77 -46.57
CA SER A 102 -13.77 15.21 -46.38
C SER A 102 -14.14 15.74 -45.00
N GLN A 103 -14.01 15.00 -43.90
CA GLN A 103 -14.34 15.60 -42.61
C GLN A 103 -13.13 15.88 -41.67
N GLY A 104 -11.91 15.66 -42.15
CA GLY A 104 -10.69 15.93 -41.37
C GLY A 104 -10.46 14.99 -40.17
N LYS A 105 -11.33 13.98 -39.98
CA LYS A 105 -11.24 13.06 -38.85
C LYS A 105 -10.54 11.77 -39.24
N PRO A 106 -9.51 11.33 -38.51
CA PRO A 106 -8.84 10.02 -38.75
C PRO A 106 -9.85 8.87 -38.78
N VAL A 107 -9.65 7.93 -39.72
CA VAL A 107 -10.43 6.71 -39.79
C VAL A 107 -9.69 5.64 -38.96
N PHE A 108 -10.34 5.14 -37.92
CA PHE A 108 -9.78 4.05 -37.11
C PHE A 108 -10.25 2.69 -37.65
N LEU A 109 -9.30 1.79 -37.83
CA LEU A 109 -9.55 0.45 -38.35
C LEU A 109 -8.95 -0.61 -37.42
N LYS A 110 -9.72 -1.66 -37.15
CA LYS A 110 -9.25 -2.84 -36.40
C LYS A 110 -9.01 -3.99 -37.38
N LEU A 111 -7.79 -4.53 -37.36
CA LEU A 111 -7.38 -5.69 -38.15
C LEU A 111 -6.89 -6.80 -37.24
N SER A 112 -6.96 -8.08 -37.69
CA SER A 112 -6.43 -9.20 -36.93
C SER A 112 -4.96 -8.97 -36.55
N ALA A 113 -4.55 -9.50 -35.40
CA ALA A 113 -3.19 -9.33 -34.89
C ALA A 113 -2.11 -9.65 -35.92
N GLY A 114 -1.15 -8.75 -36.11
CA GLY A 114 -0.05 -8.84 -37.08
C GLY A 114 -0.39 -8.40 -38.51
N VAL A 115 -1.66 -8.31 -38.87
CA VAL A 115 -2.07 -7.83 -40.22
C VAL A 115 -1.81 -6.33 -40.36
N GLY A 116 -1.98 -5.56 -39.24
CA GLY A 116 -1.68 -4.12 -39.21
C GLY A 116 -0.23 -3.82 -39.55
N GLY A 117 0.71 -4.56 -38.97
CA GLY A 117 2.15 -4.43 -39.25
C GLY A 117 2.50 -4.78 -40.70
N GLN A 118 1.91 -5.85 -41.24
CA GLN A 118 2.08 -6.25 -42.65
C GLN A 118 1.55 -5.18 -43.60
N LEU A 119 0.35 -4.65 -43.31
CA LEU A 119 -0.25 -3.55 -44.14
C LEU A 119 0.62 -2.29 -44.11
N LYS A 120 1.13 -1.91 -42.95
CA LYS A 120 2.06 -0.75 -42.83
C LYS A 120 3.29 -0.93 -43.71
N GLN A 121 3.94 -2.12 -43.63
CA GLN A 121 5.12 -2.42 -44.45
C GLN A 121 4.80 -2.39 -45.97
N ALA A 122 3.68 -2.98 -46.36
CA ALA A 122 3.25 -3.00 -47.76
C ALA A 122 2.97 -1.57 -48.29
N LEU A 123 2.32 -0.71 -47.50
CA LEU A 123 2.08 0.69 -47.88
C LEU A 123 3.35 1.55 -47.91
N ASP A 124 4.26 1.35 -46.97
CA ASP A 124 5.57 2.00 -46.95
C ASP A 124 6.40 1.60 -48.20
N GLN A 125 6.26 0.36 -48.68
CA GLN A 125 6.86 -0.09 -49.93
C GLN A 125 6.18 0.53 -51.17
N PHE A 126 4.86 0.58 -51.17
CA PHE A 126 4.07 1.25 -52.22
C PHE A 126 4.50 2.71 -52.35
N ILE A 127 4.59 3.46 -51.24
CA ILE A 127 5.00 4.87 -51.24
C ILE A 127 6.40 5.04 -51.81
N ARG A 128 7.35 4.18 -51.45
CA ARG A 128 8.70 4.21 -52.03
C ARG A 128 8.71 3.96 -53.53
N GLN A 129 7.85 3.07 -54.02
CA GLN A 129 7.73 2.79 -55.46
C GLN A 129 7.04 3.95 -56.20
N LEU A 130 5.95 4.52 -55.62
CA LEU A 130 5.28 5.68 -56.14
C LEU A 130 6.25 6.90 -56.25
N ALA A 131 7.08 7.13 -55.22
CA ALA A 131 8.06 8.22 -55.23
C ALA A 131 9.11 8.03 -56.33
N LYS A 132 9.56 6.80 -56.61
CA LYS A 132 10.52 6.51 -57.70
C LYS A 132 9.92 6.71 -59.10
N GLU A 133 8.70 6.30 -59.30
CA GLU A 133 8.01 6.35 -60.61
C GLU A 133 7.31 7.68 -60.87
N LEU A 134 7.24 8.56 -59.86
CA LEU A 134 6.50 9.83 -59.98
C LEU A 134 6.96 10.68 -61.15
N ALA A 135 8.26 10.83 -61.40
CA ALA A 135 8.83 11.57 -62.52
C ALA A 135 8.40 10.97 -63.85
N ASN A 136 8.45 9.62 -64.00
CA ASN A 136 8.04 8.92 -65.21
C ASN A 136 6.53 9.06 -65.48
N LEU A 137 5.71 9.04 -64.44
CA LEU A 137 4.26 9.20 -64.52
C LEU A 137 3.88 10.62 -64.92
N LEU A 138 4.60 11.61 -64.45
CA LEU A 138 4.42 13.03 -64.82
C LEU A 138 4.83 13.28 -66.28
N GLU A 139 5.95 12.71 -66.76
CA GLU A 139 6.35 12.79 -68.17
C GLU A 139 5.35 12.11 -69.12
N ALA A 140 4.81 10.94 -68.73
CA ALA A 140 3.77 10.24 -69.50
C ALA A 140 2.50 11.09 -69.68
N ARG A 141 2.14 11.88 -68.67
CA ARG A 141 1.02 12.84 -68.71
C ARG A 141 1.20 13.94 -69.77
N ILE A 142 2.38 14.50 -69.86
CA ILE A 142 2.71 15.55 -70.82
C ILE A 142 2.51 15.03 -72.29
N LYS A 143 2.62 13.72 -72.50
CA LYS A 143 2.50 13.03 -73.79
C LYS A 143 1.08 12.55 -74.14
N ASP A 144 0.03 12.97 -73.42
CA ASP A 144 -1.40 12.60 -73.60
C ASP A 144 -1.69 11.08 -73.37
N GLN A 145 -0.76 10.30 -72.86
CA GLN A 145 -0.90 8.86 -72.55
C GLN A 145 -1.10 8.59 -71.06
N ALA A 146 -1.29 9.59 -70.28
CA ALA A 146 -1.13 9.56 -68.83
C ALA A 146 -2.16 8.73 -68.04
N SER A 147 -3.45 8.88 -68.38
CA SER A 147 -4.51 8.24 -67.57
C SER A 147 -4.38 6.71 -67.51
N THR A 148 -4.09 6.08 -68.67
CA THR A 148 -3.98 4.60 -68.73
C THR A 148 -2.71 4.10 -68.04
N ALA A 149 -1.57 4.79 -68.14
CA ALA A 149 -0.33 4.40 -67.51
C ALA A 149 -0.41 4.51 -65.97
N ILE A 150 -0.97 5.62 -65.46
CA ILE A 150 -1.15 5.84 -64.03
C ILE A 150 -2.11 4.82 -63.44
N VAL A 151 -3.26 4.56 -64.06
CA VAL A 151 -4.24 3.58 -63.63
C VAL A 151 -3.63 2.17 -63.61
N THR A 152 -2.87 1.82 -64.65
CA THR A 152 -2.20 0.51 -64.74
C THR A 152 -1.17 0.34 -63.63
N PHE A 153 -0.33 1.34 -63.37
CA PHE A 153 0.65 1.35 -62.28
C PHE A 153 -0.04 1.17 -60.92
N LEU A 154 -1.02 2.05 -60.60
CA LEU A 154 -1.71 2.00 -59.30
C LEU A 154 -2.44 0.66 -59.11
N SER A 155 -3.08 0.14 -60.16
CA SER A 155 -3.77 -1.16 -60.08
C SER A 155 -2.79 -2.32 -59.82
N ALA A 156 -1.62 -2.31 -60.49
CA ALA A 156 -0.58 -3.30 -60.26
C ALA A 156 -0.02 -3.23 -58.84
N GLN A 157 0.21 -2.03 -58.32
CA GLN A 157 0.69 -1.86 -56.96
C GLN A 157 -0.33 -2.29 -55.89
N LEU A 158 -1.61 -1.95 -56.07
CA LEU A 158 -2.70 -2.38 -55.18
C LEU A 158 -2.84 -3.90 -55.19
N GLN A 159 -2.75 -4.51 -56.39
CA GLN A 159 -2.74 -5.97 -56.49
C GLN A 159 -1.52 -6.59 -55.74
N GLY A 160 -0.37 -5.91 -55.77
CA GLY A 160 0.81 -6.31 -54.98
C GLY A 160 0.54 -6.25 -53.47
N ILE A 161 -0.16 -5.24 -53.00
CA ILE A 161 -0.57 -5.11 -51.56
C ILE A 161 -1.52 -6.29 -51.18
N TYR A 162 -2.55 -6.58 -52.03
CA TYR A 162 -3.48 -7.67 -51.76
C TYR A 162 -2.78 -9.06 -51.80
N THR A 163 -1.75 -9.21 -52.63
CA THR A 163 -0.97 -10.43 -52.69
C THR A 163 -0.08 -10.59 -51.49
N SER A 164 0.54 -9.52 -51.00
CA SER A 164 1.43 -9.53 -49.86
C SER A 164 0.67 -9.65 -48.51
N VAL A 165 -0.56 -9.14 -48.43
CA VAL A 165 -1.42 -9.17 -47.23
C VAL A 165 -2.82 -9.73 -47.62
N PRO A 166 -2.96 -11.06 -47.90
CA PRO A 166 -4.23 -11.64 -48.35
C PRO A 166 -5.41 -11.43 -47.39
N ALA A 167 -5.13 -11.24 -46.10
CA ALA A 167 -6.15 -11.06 -45.06
C ALA A 167 -6.99 -9.78 -45.24
N ILE A 168 -6.53 -8.79 -46.05
CA ILE A 168 -7.24 -7.51 -46.29
C ILE A 168 -8.11 -7.55 -47.54
N ALA A 169 -7.96 -8.54 -48.40
CA ALA A 169 -8.60 -8.56 -49.73
C ALA A 169 -10.14 -8.48 -49.67
N ASN A 170 -10.76 -8.92 -48.61
CA ASN A 170 -12.22 -8.91 -48.44
C ASN A 170 -12.70 -7.88 -47.38
N ASN A 171 -11.85 -6.96 -46.95
CA ASN A 171 -12.24 -5.93 -45.96
C ASN A 171 -12.87 -4.73 -46.67
N PRO A 172 -14.21 -4.49 -46.50
CA PRO A 172 -14.92 -3.44 -47.28
C PRO A 172 -14.39 -2.05 -46.97
N SER A 173 -13.97 -1.78 -45.71
CA SER A 173 -13.43 -0.48 -45.31
C SER A 173 -12.08 -0.19 -45.99
N LEU A 174 -11.22 -1.18 -46.12
CA LEU A 174 -9.93 -1.04 -46.83
C LEU A 174 -10.12 -0.92 -48.34
N LEU A 175 -11.05 -1.68 -48.90
CA LEU A 175 -11.39 -1.54 -50.35
C LEU A 175 -11.84 -0.12 -50.67
N ALA A 176 -12.74 0.43 -49.85
CA ALA A 176 -13.18 1.82 -50.01
C ALA A 176 -12.00 2.81 -49.80
N TYR A 177 -11.17 2.61 -48.81
CA TYR A 177 -9.99 3.45 -48.54
C TYR A 177 -9.02 3.44 -49.72
N PHE A 178 -8.70 2.29 -50.29
CA PHE A 178 -7.81 2.21 -51.46
C PHE A 178 -8.41 2.84 -52.72
N ALA A 179 -9.72 2.74 -52.90
CA ALA A 179 -10.40 3.43 -54.01
C ALA A 179 -10.32 4.96 -53.86
N TRP A 180 -10.52 5.49 -52.65
CA TRP A 180 -10.35 6.91 -52.37
C TRP A 180 -8.88 7.36 -52.51
N MET A 181 -7.92 6.58 -52.01
CA MET A 181 -6.49 6.85 -52.18
C MET A 181 -6.08 6.90 -53.64
N GLN A 182 -6.56 5.95 -54.44
CA GLN A 182 -6.30 5.93 -55.87
C GLN A 182 -6.85 7.18 -56.57
N LYS A 183 -8.07 7.61 -56.23
CA LYS A 183 -8.70 8.81 -56.73
C LYS A 183 -7.94 10.08 -56.36
N ASP A 184 -7.54 10.22 -55.10
CA ASP A 184 -6.75 11.37 -54.61
C ASP A 184 -5.40 11.47 -55.30
N ILE A 185 -4.70 10.36 -55.53
CA ILE A 185 -3.44 10.32 -56.28
C ILE A 185 -3.68 10.80 -57.72
N MET A 186 -4.75 10.32 -58.36
CA MET A 186 -5.07 10.72 -59.75
C MET A 186 -5.42 12.21 -59.84
N GLU A 187 -6.31 12.73 -58.99
CA GLU A 187 -6.70 14.14 -58.92
C GLU A 187 -5.49 15.06 -58.69
N TYR A 188 -4.57 14.62 -57.81
CA TYR A 188 -3.35 15.38 -57.53
C TYR A 188 -2.42 15.42 -58.74
N LEU A 189 -2.21 14.29 -59.43
CA LEU A 189 -1.40 14.21 -60.65
C LEU A 189 -2.05 14.98 -61.79
N GLU A 190 -3.37 15.06 -61.84
CA GLU A 190 -4.13 15.87 -62.85
C GLU A 190 -4.04 17.38 -62.59
N ALA A 191 -4.02 17.82 -61.37
CA ALA A 191 -3.92 19.21 -60.96
C ALA A 191 -2.50 19.79 -61.15
N TRP A 192 -1.47 18.95 -61.23
CA TRP A 192 -0.09 19.39 -61.38
C TRP A 192 0.15 19.98 -62.77
N GLN A 193 0.68 21.21 -62.82
CA GLN A 193 1.06 21.90 -64.08
C GLN A 193 2.58 22.15 -64.06
N PRO A 194 3.30 21.83 -65.17
CA PRO A 194 4.71 22.16 -65.24
C PRO A 194 4.85 23.71 -65.26
N SER A 195 5.74 24.23 -64.41
CA SER A 195 6.05 25.68 -64.39
C SER A 195 6.73 26.06 -65.67
N ALA A 196 6.18 27.10 -66.36
CA ALA A 196 6.66 27.59 -67.67
C ALA A 196 8.01 28.34 -67.60
N ALA A 197 8.58 28.55 -66.46
CA ALA A 197 9.85 29.25 -66.25
C ALA A 197 10.78 28.41 -65.39
N GLY A 198 11.76 27.79 -65.99
CA GLY A 198 13.11 27.42 -65.50
C GLY A 198 13.39 27.06 -64.03
N GLU A 199 12.39 27.01 -63.15
CA GLU A 199 12.49 26.67 -61.74
C GLU A 199 12.08 25.19 -61.51
N GLY A 200 12.77 24.27 -62.21
CA GLY A 200 12.37 22.86 -62.29
C GLY A 200 12.50 22.06 -61.00
N ASP A 201 13.25 22.49 -60.00
CA ASP A 201 13.52 21.72 -58.83
C ASP A 201 12.61 21.99 -57.63
N SER A 202 12.13 23.24 -57.45
CA SER A 202 11.33 23.58 -56.26
C SER A 202 9.92 22.98 -56.25
N ASN A 203 9.29 22.72 -57.43
CA ASN A 203 7.96 22.09 -57.50
C ASN A 203 8.03 20.57 -57.35
N LEU A 204 9.14 19.91 -57.73
CA LEU A 204 9.35 18.49 -57.55
C LEU A 204 9.64 18.17 -56.06
N ASP A 205 10.42 19.03 -55.38
CA ASP A 205 10.68 18.93 -53.96
C ASP A 205 9.42 19.14 -53.10
N ALA A 206 8.51 20.00 -53.51
CA ALA A 206 7.18 20.13 -52.87
C ALA A 206 6.30 18.90 -53.07
N LEU A 207 6.39 18.22 -54.23
CA LEU A 207 5.75 16.94 -54.50
C LEU A 207 6.34 15.77 -53.72
N LEU A 208 7.65 15.80 -53.51
CA LEU A 208 8.35 14.81 -52.68
C LEU A 208 8.22 15.12 -51.17
N SER A 209 7.49 16.18 -50.84
CA SER A 209 7.31 16.62 -49.47
C SER A 209 6.65 15.53 -48.59
N GLU A 210 7.04 15.50 -47.32
CA GLU A 210 6.50 14.59 -46.32
C GLU A 210 4.99 14.76 -46.14
N SER A 211 4.42 15.95 -46.48
CA SER A 211 2.99 16.25 -46.43
C SER A 211 2.18 15.50 -47.47
N PHE A 212 2.69 15.31 -48.70
CA PHE A 212 2.00 14.55 -49.73
C PHE A 212 2.01 13.06 -49.50
N PHE A 213 3.20 12.48 -49.34
CA PHE A 213 3.32 11.05 -49.10
C PHE A 213 2.84 10.62 -47.71
N GLY A 214 2.88 11.52 -46.73
CA GLY A 214 2.41 11.27 -45.38
C GLY A 214 0.95 10.82 -45.32
N ARG A 215 0.08 11.36 -46.20
CA ARG A 215 -1.36 11.02 -46.23
C ARG A 215 -1.66 9.57 -46.61
N TYR A 216 -0.75 8.93 -47.34
CA TYR A 216 -0.89 7.52 -47.74
C TYR A 216 -0.25 6.54 -46.78
N ARG A 217 0.44 7.01 -45.75
CA ARG A 217 0.98 6.18 -44.69
C ARG A 217 -0.11 5.73 -43.74
N VAL A 218 0.20 4.70 -42.98
CA VAL A 218 -0.65 4.17 -41.92
C VAL A 218 0.02 4.43 -40.56
N ASN A 219 -0.72 4.98 -39.63
CA ASN A 219 -0.28 5.02 -38.26
C ASN A 219 -0.79 3.76 -37.54
N LEU A 220 0.12 2.82 -37.22
CA LEU A 220 -0.16 1.65 -36.41
C LEU A 220 -0.11 2.06 -34.94
N LEU A 221 -1.28 2.35 -34.36
CA LEU A 221 -1.41 2.82 -32.98
C LEU A 221 -1.15 1.70 -31.97
N VAL A 222 -1.67 0.50 -32.25
CA VAL A 222 -1.47 -0.68 -31.39
C VAL A 222 -1.16 -1.89 -32.26
N ASP A 223 -0.04 -2.54 -31.97
CA ASP A 223 0.41 -3.78 -32.61
C ASP A 223 0.39 -4.91 -31.55
N HIS A 224 -0.59 -5.77 -31.65
CA HIS A 224 -0.73 -6.92 -30.73
C HIS A 224 0.07 -8.17 -31.16
N HIS A 225 0.71 -8.15 -32.33
CA HIS A 225 1.61 -9.21 -32.76
C HIS A 225 2.99 -9.10 -32.09
N GLN A 226 3.45 -7.87 -31.85
CA GLN A 226 4.69 -7.58 -31.11
C GLN A 226 4.48 -7.53 -29.60
N GLY A 227 3.40 -8.13 -29.09
CA GLY A 227 3.16 -8.26 -27.64
C GLY A 227 4.44 -8.68 -26.96
N VAL A 228 4.89 -7.86 -26.02
CA VAL A 228 6.16 -7.89 -25.28
C VAL A 228 6.73 -9.32 -25.19
N LEU A 229 7.67 -9.60 -26.08
CA LEU A 229 8.52 -10.79 -26.02
C LEU A 229 9.45 -10.64 -24.80
N THR A 230 8.93 -10.90 -23.62
CA THR A 230 9.81 -11.35 -22.53
C THR A 230 10.41 -12.67 -23.01
N ALA A 231 11.74 -12.69 -23.11
CA ALA A 231 12.51 -13.78 -23.68
C ALA A 231 11.97 -15.15 -23.25
N GLY A 232 11.39 -15.90 -24.20
CA GLY A 232 10.96 -17.29 -24.03
C GLY A 232 9.48 -17.60 -24.20
N GLN A 233 8.58 -16.63 -24.50
CA GLN A 233 7.17 -16.93 -24.76
C GLN A 233 6.80 -16.68 -26.22
N SER A 234 6.51 -17.77 -26.93
CA SER A 234 6.27 -17.81 -28.39
C SER A 234 4.79 -17.85 -28.78
N ALA A 235 3.86 -17.38 -27.95
CA ALA A 235 2.44 -17.33 -28.31
C ALA A 235 1.90 -15.92 -28.08
N ALA A 236 1.38 -15.31 -29.13
CA ALA A 236 0.61 -14.07 -29.01
C ALA A 236 -0.66 -14.32 -28.16
N HIS A 237 -0.83 -13.59 -27.09
CA HIS A 237 -1.96 -13.68 -26.16
C HIS A 237 -2.54 -12.28 -25.88
N ALA A 238 -3.64 -12.20 -25.13
CA ALA A 238 -4.21 -10.93 -24.73
C ALA A 238 -3.20 -10.06 -23.95
N PRO A 239 -3.21 -8.73 -24.11
CA PRO A 239 -2.27 -7.84 -23.44
C PRO A 239 -2.53 -7.78 -21.93
N VAL A 240 -1.44 -7.74 -21.15
CA VAL A 240 -1.44 -7.44 -19.73
C VAL A 240 -0.53 -6.25 -19.53
N ILE A 241 -1.11 -5.14 -19.11
CA ILE A 241 -0.38 -3.88 -18.91
C ILE A 241 -0.45 -3.48 -17.44
N TYR A 242 0.68 -3.09 -16.89
CA TYR A 242 0.79 -2.41 -15.61
C TYR A 242 1.24 -0.98 -15.86
N ASP A 243 0.38 -0.01 -15.53
CA ASP A 243 0.73 1.41 -15.57
C ASP A 243 1.24 1.81 -14.19
N ASN A 244 2.55 1.96 -14.07
CA ASN A 244 3.24 2.32 -12.84
C ASN A 244 3.42 3.84 -12.68
N ASP A 245 3.06 4.63 -13.69
CA ASP A 245 3.08 6.10 -13.67
C ASP A 245 1.86 6.63 -14.43
N PRO A 246 0.64 6.44 -13.87
CA PRO A 246 -0.59 6.78 -14.54
C PRO A 246 -0.77 8.29 -14.67
N SER A 247 -0.75 8.78 -15.91
CA SER A 247 -0.99 10.17 -16.26
C SER A 247 -2.08 10.27 -17.33
N LEU A 248 -2.58 11.48 -17.60
CA LEU A 248 -3.53 11.71 -18.71
C LEU A 248 -2.98 11.16 -20.04
N GLN A 249 -1.70 11.41 -20.31
CA GLN A 249 -1.07 10.95 -21.54
C GLN A 249 -0.80 9.45 -21.57
N SER A 250 -0.30 8.87 -20.46
CA SER A 250 -0.03 7.42 -20.39
C SER A 250 -1.31 6.60 -20.53
N LEU A 251 -2.41 7.03 -19.93
CA LEU A 251 -3.68 6.30 -19.93
C LEU A 251 -4.49 6.51 -21.22
N PHE A 252 -4.69 7.76 -21.63
CA PHE A 252 -5.63 8.11 -22.71
C PHE A 252 -4.93 8.32 -24.06
N GLY A 253 -3.61 8.45 -24.07
CA GLY A 253 -2.85 8.82 -25.26
C GLY A 253 -2.86 10.34 -25.50
N GLY A 254 -2.35 10.75 -26.64
CA GLY A 254 -2.25 12.16 -27.00
C GLY A 254 -1.77 12.36 -28.42
N ILE A 255 -1.60 13.62 -28.78
CA ILE A 255 -1.05 14.03 -30.07
C ILE A 255 0.34 14.60 -29.81
N GLU A 256 1.35 14.10 -30.52
CA GLU A 256 2.70 14.67 -30.43
C GLU A 256 2.72 16.09 -31.00
N SER A 257 3.36 17.01 -30.26
CA SER A 257 3.55 18.38 -30.72
C SER A 257 4.31 18.40 -32.04
N ALA A 258 3.84 19.22 -33.02
CA ALA A 258 4.59 19.44 -34.25
C ALA A 258 5.87 20.22 -33.90
N ALA A 259 7.03 19.77 -34.35
CA ALA A 259 8.14 20.67 -34.52
C ALA A 259 7.74 21.73 -35.55
N GLU A 260 8.11 23.00 -35.40
CA GLU A 260 7.70 24.13 -36.26
C GLU A 260 7.94 23.90 -37.75
N SER A 261 8.72 22.90 -38.14
CA SER A 261 9.06 22.49 -39.50
C SER A 261 8.42 21.19 -39.99
N SER A 262 7.59 20.50 -39.16
CA SER A 262 7.04 19.17 -39.53
C SER A 262 5.75 19.33 -40.38
N ALA A 263 5.82 18.96 -41.64
CA ALA A 263 4.69 18.89 -42.57
C ALA A 263 3.90 17.56 -42.47
N ALA A 264 4.15 16.74 -41.43
CA ALA A 264 3.49 15.45 -41.27
C ALA A 264 2.00 15.61 -40.91
N PRO A 265 1.09 14.84 -41.56
CA PRO A 265 -0.33 14.84 -41.22
C PRO A 265 -0.60 14.49 -39.77
N ASP A 266 -1.59 15.14 -39.16
CA ASP A 266 -1.91 15.02 -37.73
C ASP A 266 -2.22 13.60 -37.27
N PHE A 267 -2.85 12.78 -38.12
CA PHE A 267 -3.17 11.39 -37.75
C PHE A 267 -1.91 10.53 -37.53
N LEU A 268 -0.76 10.88 -38.11
CA LEU A 268 0.53 10.20 -37.89
C LEU A 268 1.15 10.55 -36.52
N ARG A 269 0.72 11.64 -35.92
CA ARG A 269 1.20 12.10 -34.58
C ARG A 269 0.39 11.55 -33.44
N LEU A 270 -0.69 10.82 -33.70
CA LEU A 270 -1.49 10.16 -32.68
C LEU A 270 -0.66 9.08 -31.98
N ARG A 271 -0.73 9.06 -30.66
CA ARG A 271 -0.11 8.02 -29.81
C ARG A 271 -1.15 7.35 -28.95
N ALA A 272 -1.10 6.03 -28.92
CA ALA A 272 -2.01 5.22 -28.10
C ALA A 272 -1.59 5.27 -26.63
N GLY A 273 -2.55 5.55 -25.75
CA GLY A 273 -2.40 5.35 -24.30
C GLY A 273 -2.59 3.89 -23.90
N ASN A 274 -2.34 3.60 -22.61
CA ASN A 274 -2.38 2.24 -22.08
C ASN A 274 -3.79 1.62 -22.12
N LEU A 275 -4.86 2.42 -22.09
CA LEU A 275 -6.23 1.93 -22.31
C LEU A 275 -6.41 1.33 -23.71
N LEU A 276 -5.88 1.99 -24.75
CA LEU A 276 -5.91 1.46 -26.12
C LEU A 276 -4.99 0.25 -26.29
N ARG A 277 -3.79 0.30 -25.72
CA ARG A 277 -2.82 -0.80 -25.77
C ARG A 277 -3.33 -2.06 -25.07
N ALA A 278 -4.19 -1.89 -24.04
CA ALA A 278 -4.81 -2.97 -23.32
C ALA A 278 -6.14 -3.45 -23.93
N ASP A 279 -6.56 -2.94 -25.09
CA ASP A 279 -7.81 -3.35 -25.73
C ASP A 279 -7.87 -4.88 -25.92
N GLY A 280 -8.94 -5.51 -25.48
CA GLY A 280 -9.10 -6.97 -25.46
C GLY A 280 -8.36 -7.71 -24.35
N GLY A 281 -7.68 -6.99 -23.45
CA GLY A 281 -6.89 -7.53 -22.34
C GLY A 281 -7.19 -6.88 -20.99
N THR A 282 -6.14 -6.73 -20.19
CA THR A 282 -6.23 -6.22 -18.82
C THR A 282 -5.23 -5.10 -18.57
N LEU A 283 -5.64 -4.08 -17.78
CA LEU A 283 -4.82 -2.96 -17.35
C LEU A 283 -4.87 -2.86 -15.82
N LEU A 284 -3.71 -2.93 -15.17
CA LEU A 284 -3.56 -2.74 -13.74
C LEU A 284 -3.06 -1.31 -13.45
N ILE A 285 -3.70 -0.65 -12.49
CA ILE A 285 -3.36 0.71 -12.05
C ILE A 285 -3.38 0.71 -10.51
N ASN A 286 -2.41 1.37 -9.91
CA ASN A 286 -2.43 1.65 -8.48
C ASN A 286 -3.20 2.96 -8.24
N LEU A 287 -4.20 2.92 -7.38
CA LEU A 287 -5.06 4.07 -7.08
C LEU A 287 -4.28 5.24 -6.45
N ARG A 288 -3.33 4.94 -5.57
CA ARG A 288 -2.49 5.97 -4.95
C ARG A 288 -1.61 6.69 -5.96
N ASP A 289 -1.00 5.95 -6.92
CA ASP A 289 -0.17 6.55 -7.96
C ASP A 289 -1.00 7.42 -8.90
N LEU A 290 -2.25 6.98 -9.19
CA LEU A 290 -3.20 7.75 -10.02
C LEU A 290 -3.59 9.09 -9.37
N LEU A 291 -3.67 9.14 -8.03
CA LEU A 291 -4.05 10.33 -7.26
C LEU A 291 -2.84 11.17 -6.82
N ALA A 292 -1.62 10.68 -6.99
CA ALA A 292 -0.40 11.38 -6.58
C ALA A 292 -0.19 12.70 -7.35
N ASP A 293 -0.73 12.83 -8.56
CA ASP A 293 -0.77 14.09 -9.31
C ASP A 293 -1.94 14.95 -8.82
N GLU A 294 -1.69 15.81 -7.83
CA GLU A 294 -2.71 16.70 -7.24
C GLU A 294 -3.41 17.59 -8.26
N ALA A 295 -2.72 17.94 -9.36
CA ALA A 295 -3.28 18.80 -10.40
C ALA A 295 -4.24 18.05 -11.34
N ASN A 296 -3.96 16.79 -11.66
CA ASN A 296 -4.65 16.04 -12.71
C ASN A 296 -5.40 14.80 -12.19
N GLY A 297 -5.16 14.33 -10.97
CA GLY A 297 -5.74 13.10 -10.44
C GLY A 297 -7.28 13.06 -10.52
N ALA A 298 -7.95 14.14 -10.11
CA ALA A 298 -9.40 14.27 -10.22
C ALA A 298 -9.89 14.23 -11.67
N GLN A 299 -9.15 14.85 -12.60
CA GLN A 299 -9.47 14.83 -14.04
C GLN A 299 -9.28 13.43 -14.64
N ILE A 300 -8.25 12.71 -14.20
CA ILE A 300 -8.01 11.32 -14.64
C ILE A 300 -9.16 10.43 -14.18
N LEU A 301 -9.60 10.53 -12.92
CA LEU A 301 -10.76 9.79 -12.40
C LEU A 301 -12.03 10.09 -13.19
N GLU A 302 -12.31 11.35 -13.46
CA GLU A 302 -13.50 11.75 -14.22
C GLU A 302 -13.47 11.19 -15.67
N LYS A 303 -12.30 11.24 -16.33
CA LYS A 303 -12.13 10.65 -17.67
C LYS A 303 -12.25 9.12 -17.65
N LEU A 304 -11.69 8.45 -16.65
CA LEU A 304 -11.86 7.01 -16.46
C LEU A 304 -13.33 6.65 -16.20
N HIS A 305 -14.04 7.42 -15.40
CA HIS A 305 -15.48 7.23 -15.17
C HIS A 305 -16.28 7.35 -16.46
N ARG A 306 -16.02 8.38 -17.28
CA ARG A 306 -16.67 8.53 -18.61
C ARG A 306 -16.35 7.36 -19.53
N PHE A 307 -15.08 6.90 -19.53
CA PHE A 307 -14.65 5.75 -20.30
C PHE A 307 -15.39 4.47 -19.85
N LEU A 308 -15.45 4.20 -18.56
CA LEU A 308 -16.13 3.01 -18.00
C LEU A 308 -17.62 3.00 -18.33
N ARG A 309 -18.26 4.17 -18.33
CA ARG A 309 -19.67 4.33 -18.69
C ARG A 309 -19.94 4.10 -20.17
N ASN A 310 -19.09 4.61 -21.03
CA ASN A 310 -19.35 4.66 -22.48
C ASN A 310 -18.68 3.49 -23.26
N GLY A 311 -17.63 2.87 -22.72
CA GLY A 311 -16.82 1.87 -23.41
C GLY A 311 -16.06 2.42 -24.62
N THR A 312 -15.83 3.73 -24.67
CA THR A 312 -15.23 4.40 -25.82
C THR A 312 -14.20 5.42 -25.37
N LEU A 313 -13.17 5.60 -26.18
CA LEU A 313 -12.07 6.53 -25.95
C LEU A 313 -11.96 7.55 -27.07
N GLN A 314 -11.59 8.78 -26.73
CA GLN A 314 -11.16 9.82 -27.67
C GLN A 314 -9.73 10.21 -27.33
N ILE A 315 -8.87 10.30 -28.36
CA ILE A 315 -7.51 10.84 -28.18
C ILE A 315 -7.62 12.37 -28.32
N GLU A 316 -7.25 13.09 -27.26
CA GLU A 316 -7.34 14.55 -27.20
C GLU A 316 -5.94 15.16 -27.28
N ASP A 317 -5.88 16.39 -27.83
CA ASP A 317 -4.66 17.20 -27.76
C ASP A 317 -4.58 17.87 -26.38
N LEU A 318 -3.71 17.38 -25.53
CA LEU A 318 -3.52 17.88 -24.17
C LEU A 318 -2.75 19.22 -24.14
N ALA A 319 -2.01 19.55 -25.22
CA ALA A 319 -1.24 20.80 -25.32
C ALA A 319 -2.11 22.02 -25.66
N SER A 320 -3.28 21.82 -26.23
CA SER A 320 -4.15 22.91 -26.70
C SER A 320 -5.10 23.47 -25.65
N SER A 321 -5.20 22.86 -24.47
CA SER A 321 -6.09 23.30 -23.37
C SER A 321 -5.72 24.66 -22.76
N GLY A 322 -4.58 25.25 -23.12
CA GLY A 322 -4.07 26.52 -22.59
C GLY A 322 -3.85 27.66 -23.60
N SER A 323 -4.01 27.46 -24.90
CA SER A 323 -3.79 28.52 -25.89
C SER A 323 -5.00 28.78 -26.81
N ALA A 324 -5.44 30.02 -26.84
CA ALA A 324 -6.59 30.50 -27.63
C ALA A 324 -6.38 30.47 -29.17
N GLY A 325 -5.48 29.64 -29.71
CA GLY A 325 -5.13 29.54 -31.11
C GLY A 325 -4.83 28.13 -31.61
N GLY A 326 -5.22 27.10 -30.86
CA GLY A 326 -4.93 25.69 -31.20
C GLY A 326 -5.67 25.25 -32.48
N SER A 327 -4.92 24.75 -33.45
CA SER A 327 -5.43 24.06 -34.65
C SER A 327 -6.39 22.96 -34.22
N PHE A 328 -7.62 23.00 -34.70
CA PHE A 328 -8.67 22.03 -34.39
C PHE A 328 -8.39 20.67 -35.06
N VAL A 329 -7.43 19.92 -34.55
CA VAL A 329 -7.44 18.46 -34.71
C VAL A 329 -8.30 17.89 -33.58
N SER A 330 -9.57 18.23 -33.64
CA SER A 330 -10.55 17.50 -32.88
C SER A 330 -10.62 16.09 -33.47
N ALA A 331 -9.84 15.17 -32.89
CA ALA A 331 -10.04 13.76 -33.13
C ALA A 331 -11.36 13.33 -32.43
N GLN A 332 -12.48 13.88 -32.95
CA GLN A 332 -13.83 13.51 -32.49
C GLN A 332 -14.21 12.08 -32.91
N SER A 333 -13.26 11.33 -33.45
CA SER A 333 -13.48 9.92 -33.76
C SER A 333 -13.39 9.11 -32.50
N VAL A 334 -14.49 8.47 -32.15
CA VAL A 334 -14.65 7.64 -30.96
C VAL A 334 -14.14 6.24 -31.27
N ILE A 335 -13.24 5.72 -30.43
CA ILE A 335 -12.66 4.38 -30.56
C ILE A 335 -13.33 3.48 -29.53
N PRO A 336 -14.06 2.42 -29.93
CA PRO A 336 -14.58 1.44 -28.99
C PRO A 336 -13.43 0.61 -28.41
N VAL A 337 -13.35 0.52 -27.08
CA VAL A 337 -12.29 -0.17 -26.33
C VAL A 337 -12.92 -1.10 -25.30
N SER A 338 -12.43 -2.33 -25.27
CA SER A 338 -12.85 -3.35 -24.31
C SER A 338 -11.66 -3.75 -23.47
N VAL A 339 -11.48 -3.14 -22.33
CA VAL A 339 -10.40 -3.43 -21.39
C VAL A 339 -10.98 -3.74 -20.01
N LYS A 340 -10.38 -4.71 -19.32
CA LYS A 340 -10.69 -4.99 -17.93
C LYS A 340 -9.69 -4.25 -17.04
N LEU A 341 -10.20 -3.34 -16.23
CA LEU A 341 -9.38 -2.60 -15.27
C LEU A 341 -9.21 -3.40 -13.97
N VAL A 342 -8.01 -3.33 -13.41
CA VAL A 342 -7.67 -3.83 -12.08
C VAL A 342 -7.10 -2.66 -11.30
N LEU A 343 -7.88 -2.15 -10.33
CA LEU A 343 -7.39 -1.13 -9.40
C LEU A 343 -6.78 -1.81 -8.18
N VAL A 344 -5.60 -1.35 -7.78
CA VAL A 344 -4.93 -1.76 -6.55
C VAL A 344 -4.96 -0.60 -5.56
N ALA A 345 -5.48 -0.82 -4.36
CA ALA A 345 -5.60 0.22 -3.33
C ALA A 345 -5.34 -0.34 -1.93
N THR A 346 -5.08 0.53 -0.95
CA THR A 346 -5.24 0.19 0.46
C THR A 346 -6.73 0.23 0.82
N ARG A 347 -7.11 -0.37 1.94
CA ARG A 347 -8.48 -0.23 2.45
C ARG A 347 -8.78 1.22 2.83
N GLU A 348 -7.80 1.89 3.42
CA GLU A 348 -7.91 3.29 3.82
C GLU A 348 -8.19 4.18 2.59
N ASP A 349 -7.34 4.11 1.56
CA ASP A 349 -7.52 4.89 0.32
C ASP A 349 -8.91 4.64 -0.30
N TYR A 350 -9.37 3.39 -0.30
CA TYR A 350 -10.68 3.03 -0.85
C TYR A 350 -11.85 3.63 -0.04
N TYR A 351 -11.82 3.50 1.29
CA TYR A 351 -12.92 3.99 2.12
C TYR A 351 -12.95 5.53 2.22
N LEU A 352 -11.82 6.20 2.11
CA LEU A 352 -11.77 7.67 2.01
C LEU A 352 -12.40 8.19 0.71
N LEU A 353 -12.29 7.44 -0.38
CA LEU A 353 -12.70 7.91 -1.70
C LEU A 353 -14.10 7.44 -2.11
N ILE A 354 -14.61 6.35 -1.53
CA ILE A 354 -15.87 5.74 -1.99
C ILE A 354 -17.08 6.66 -1.79
N ASP A 355 -17.12 7.42 -0.70
CA ASP A 355 -18.24 8.30 -0.37
C ASP A 355 -18.38 9.44 -1.39
N GLU A 356 -17.26 9.94 -1.92
CA GLU A 356 -17.23 11.00 -2.92
C GLU A 356 -17.35 10.47 -4.36
N ASN A 357 -16.94 9.21 -4.60
CA ASN A 357 -16.82 8.62 -5.94
C ASN A 357 -17.62 7.31 -6.07
N TYR A 358 -18.76 7.18 -5.41
CA TYR A 358 -19.56 5.96 -5.37
C TYR A 358 -19.89 5.41 -6.76
N ASP A 359 -20.33 6.27 -7.69
CA ASP A 359 -20.68 5.88 -9.04
C ASP A 359 -19.50 5.31 -9.84
N PHE A 360 -18.28 5.82 -9.59
CA PHE A 360 -17.05 5.27 -10.19
C PHE A 360 -16.77 3.86 -9.67
N PHE A 361 -16.86 3.64 -8.36
CA PHE A 361 -16.58 2.33 -7.76
C PHE A 361 -17.63 1.27 -8.07
N ASN A 362 -18.83 1.63 -8.50
CA ASN A 362 -19.83 0.70 -9.00
C ASN A 362 -19.39 -0.10 -10.24
N TYR A 363 -18.39 0.41 -11.00
CA TYR A 363 -17.78 -0.32 -12.11
C TYR A 363 -16.74 -1.37 -11.65
N PHE A 364 -16.49 -1.49 -10.33
CA PHE A 364 -15.57 -2.45 -9.72
C PHE A 364 -16.27 -3.41 -8.76
N PRO A 365 -17.24 -4.20 -9.23
CA PRO A 365 -18.06 -5.06 -8.36
C PRO A 365 -17.29 -6.24 -7.78
N ILE A 366 -16.11 -6.58 -8.31
CA ILE A 366 -15.30 -7.69 -7.86
C ILE A 366 -14.20 -7.15 -6.93
N LYS A 367 -14.45 -7.27 -5.62
CA LYS A 367 -13.44 -6.98 -4.60
C LYS A 367 -12.58 -8.21 -4.33
N ILE A 368 -11.28 -8.01 -4.28
CA ILE A 368 -10.27 -9.02 -3.99
C ILE A 368 -9.56 -8.54 -2.72
N GLU A 369 -9.92 -9.14 -1.60
CA GLU A 369 -9.37 -8.77 -0.30
C GLU A 369 -8.12 -9.58 0.01
N PHE A 370 -6.97 -8.92 0.04
CA PHE A 370 -5.72 -9.51 0.50
C PHE A 370 -5.69 -9.50 2.03
N ALA A 371 -5.53 -10.67 2.62
CA ALA A 371 -5.43 -10.81 4.05
C ALA A 371 -4.10 -10.21 4.55
N GLU A 372 -4.13 -9.47 5.65
CA GLU A 372 -2.95 -8.93 6.32
C GLU A 372 -2.30 -9.96 7.24
N LYS A 373 -3.12 -10.86 7.76
CA LYS A 373 -2.71 -11.91 8.68
C LYS A 373 -3.44 -13.21 8.44
N VAL A 374 -2.81 -14.31 8.78
CA VAL A 374 -3.34 -15.65 8.64
C VAL A 374 -3.14 -16.44 9.93
N LYS A 375 -4.03 -17.41 10.19
CA LYS A 375 -3.89 -18.31 11.34
C LYS A 375 -2.60 -19.13 11.23
N ALA A 376 -1.89 -19.26 12.34
CA ALA A 376 -0.79 -20.19 12.47
C ALA A 376 -1.31 -21.63 12.31
N SER A 377 -0.76 -22.35 11.35
CA SER A 377 -1.07 -23.76 11.10
C SER A 377 0.12 -24.45 10.43
N PRO A 378 0.26 -25.78 10.56
CA PRO A 378 1.31 -26.53 9.87
C PRO A 378 1.32 -26.30 8.35
N ASP A 379 0.14 -26.18 7.73
CA ASP A 379 0.02 -25.96 6.29
C ASP A 379 0.54 -24.56 5.90
N ASN A 380 0.20 -23.53 6.67
CA ASN A 380 0.69 -22.18 6.43
C ASN A 380 2.20 -22.08 6.69
N TYR A 381 2.73 -22.72 7.72
CA TYR A 381 4.18 -22.80 7.95
C TYR A 381 4.90 -23.48 6.78
N ALA A 382 4.37 -24.59 6.26
CA ALA A 382 4.93 -25.24 5.08
C ALA A 382 4.87 -24.34 3.83
N ALA A 383 3.79 -23.56 3.66
CA ALA A 383 3.64 -22.62 2.56
C ALA A 383 4.67 -21.47 2.65
N TYR A 384 4.93 -20.94 3.86
CA TYR A 384 5.99 -19.95 4.07
C TYR A 384 7.38 -20.53 3.79
N ALA A 385 7.65 -21.76 4.23
CA ALA A 385 8.92 -22.43 3.93
C ALA A 385 9.15 -22.61 2.42
N ALA A 386 8.09 -22.99 1.68
CA ALA A 386 8.13 -23.08 0.21
C ALA A 386 8.35 -21.71 -0.44
N PHE A 387 7.71 -20.64 0.06
CA PHE A 387 7.93 -19.28 -0.40
C PHE A 387 9.39 -18.84 -0.17
N ILE A 388 9.96 -19.11 1.01
CA ILE A 388 11.37 -18.83 1.32
C ILE A 388 12.28 -19.55 0.32
N ALA A 389 12.05 -20.85 0.04
CA ALA A 389 12.81 -21.60 -0.94
C ALA A 389 12.78 -20.98 -2.33
N GLN A 390 11.59 -20.59 -2.80
CA GLN A 390 11.39 -19.94 -4.10
C GLN A 390 12.13 -18.58 -4.17
N LYS A 391 12.06 -17.79 -3.11
CA LYS A 391 12.75 -16.50 -3.03
C LYS A 391 14.27 -16.64 -2.99
N CYS A 392 14.81 -17.68 -2.32
CA CYS A 392 16.25 -17.97 -2.38
C CYS A 392 16.70 -18.22 -3.83
N GLN A 393 15.92 -18.96 -4.62
CA GLN A 393 16.22 -19.18 -6.03
C GLN A 393 16.14 -17.87 -6.85
N GLN A 394 15.11 -17.06 -6.62
CA GLN A 394 14.91 -15.78 -7.31
C GLN A 394 16.03 -14.79 -7.02
N PHE A 395 16.42 -14.64 -5.75
CA PHE A 395 17.45 -13.73 -5.29
C PHE A 395 18.86 -14.28 -5.43
N LYS A 396 19.01 -15.58 -5.80
CA LYS A 396 20.28 -16.29 -5.88
C LYS A 396 21.08 -16.19 -4.57
N CYS A 397 20.40 -16.30 -3.43
CA CYS A 397 21.00 -16.30 -2.11
C CYS A 397 21.05 -17.71 -1.50
N ASN A 398 21.78 -17.85 -0.37
CA ASN A 398 21.91 -19.10 0.36
C ASN A 398 20.57 -19.59 0.89
N HIS A 399 20.36 -20.93 0.87
CA HIS A 399 19.20 -21.58 1.44
C HIS A 399 19.21 -21.57 2.97
N PHE A 400 18.04 -21.66 3.59
CA PHE A 400 17.82 -21.57 5.02
C PHE A 400 17.67 -22.96 5.65
N THR A 401 18.28 -23.17 6.81
CA THR A 401 18.04 -24.36 7.64
C THR A 401 16.62 -24.34 8.21
N ALA A 402 16.12 -25.49 8.67
CA ALA A 402 14.79 -25.54 9.32
C ALA A 402 14.71 -24.63 10.56
N THR A 403 15.81 -24.51 11.33
CA THR A 403 15.92 -23.61 12.49
C THR A 403 15.87 -22.14 12.09
N ALA A 404 16.53 -21.77 10.98
CA ALA A 404 16.45 -20.42 10.45
C ALA A 404 15.05 -20.07 9.92
N VAL A 405 14.36 -21.03 9.28
CA VAL A 405 12.95 -20.85 8.87
C VAL A 405 12.07 -20.61 10.09
N VAL A 406 12.27 -21.34 11.20
CA VAL A 406 11.53 -21.09 12.45
C VAL A 406 11.76 -19.66 12.95
N ALA A 407 13.00 -19.16 12.96
CA ALA A 407 13.30 -17.80 13.40
C ALA A 407 12.62 -16.74 12.50
N LEU A 408 12.58 -16.96 11.18
CA LEU A 408 11.83 -16.08 10.26
C LEU A 408 10.32 -16.12 10.55
N LEU A 409 9.74 -17.29 10.83
CA LEU A 409 8.34 -17.41 11.20
C LEU A 409 8.03 -16.71 12.52
N GLN A 410 8.90 -16.84 13.52
CA GLN A 410 8.78 -16.10 14.78
C GLN A 410 8.78 -14.60 14.56
N ALA A 411 9.63 -14.08 13.65
CA ALA A 411 9.63 -12.69 13.28
C ALA A 411 8.30 -12.25 12.61
N MET A 412 7.68 -13.13 11.80
CA MET A 412 6.36 -12.84 11.18
C MET A 412 5.22 -12.89 12.21
N HIS A 413 5.32 -13.70 13.23
CA HIS A 413 4.40 -13.66 14.39
C HIS A 413 4.59 -12.40 15.22
N ARG A 414 5.86 -12.01 15.45
CA ARG A 414 6.19 -10.78 16.19
C ARG A 414 5.61 -9.54 15.53
N LEU A 415 5.62 -9.48 14.20
CA LEU A 415 5.06 -8.37 13.43
C LEU A 415 3.54 -8.23 13.64
N GLU A 416 2.84 -9.34 13.89
CA GLU A 416 1.40 -9.34 14.21
C GLU A 416 1.09 -9.20 15.71
N GLU A 417 2.12 -9.22 16.55
CA GLU A 417 1.95 -9.29 18.01
C GLU A 417 0.95 -10.39 18.43
N ASP A 418 0.95 -11.56 17.77
CA ASP A 418 0.01 -12.64 18.08
C ASP A 418 0.64 -14.02 17.84
N GLN A 419 0.78 -14.82 18.89
CA GLN A 419 1.32 -16.18 18.80
C GLN A 419 0.48 -17.12 17.93
N THR A 420 -0.78 -16.76 17.62
CA THR A 420 -1.70 -17.58 16.84
C THR A 420 -1.85 -17.13 15.38
N ARG A 421 -1.16 -16.04 14.99
CA ARG A 421 -1.28 -15.45 13.66
C ARG A 421 0.09 -15.09 13.10
N LEU A 422 0.18 -15.14 11.76
CA LEU A 422 1.34 -14.74 10.97
C LEU A 422 0.99 -13.51 10.14
N SER A 423 1.90 -12.57 10.04
CA SER A 423 1.79 -11.47 9.10
C SER A 423 1.98 -11.94 7.66
N THR A 424 1.25 -11.38 6.74
CA THR A 424 1.41 -11.59 5.30
C THR A 424 2.17 -10.46 4.62
N GLU A 425 2.87 -9.64 5.37
CA GLU A 425 3.80 -8.64 4.83
C GLU A 425 5.07 -9.29 4.29
N PHE A 426 4.94 -9.96 3.15
CA PHE A 426 6.04 -10.69 2.52
C PHE A 426 7.24 -9.81 2.19
N ALA A 427 7.04 -8.51 1.98
CA ALA A 427 8.14 -7.57 1.74
C ALA A 427 9.08 -7.45 2.96
N VAL A 428 8.55 -7.53 4.20
CA VAL A 428 9.35 -7.56 5.42
C VAL A 428 10.11 -8.87 5.53
N LEU A 429 9.44 -10.00 5.24
CA LEU A 429 10.09 -11.31 5.22
C LEU A 429 11.23 -11.35 4.19
N GLU A 430 11.02 -10.87 2.97
CA GLU A 430 12.04 -10.82 1.92
C GLU A 430 13.26 -9.98 2.32
N LYS A 431 13.05 -8.81 2.93
CA LYS A 431 14.13 -7.97 3.45
C LYS A 431 14.93 -8.70 4.53
N LEU A 432 14.24 -9.35 5.49
CA LEU A 432 14.90 -10.09 6.56
C LEU A 432 15.67 -11.30 6.03
N MET A 433 15.12 -12.00 5.03
CA MET A 433 15.83 -13.08 4.34
C MET A 433 17.14 -12.60 3.70
N LEU A 434 17.10 -11.48 2.96
CA LEU A 434 18.27 -10.92 2.29
C LEU A 434 19.34 -10.47 3.31
N GLU A 435 18.93 -9.82 4.40
CA GLU A 435 19.83 -9.41 5.48
C GLU A 435 20.47 -10.63 6.18
N SER A 436 19.69 -11.71 6.42
CA SER A 436 20.17 -12.95 7.00
C SER A 436 21.15 -13.68 6.07
N ALA A 437 20.83 -13.72 4.76
CA ALA A 437 21.72 -14.30 3.75
C ALA A 437 23.04 -13.50 3.62
N ALA A 438 22.99 -12.18 3.75
CA ALA A 438 24.20 -11.35 3.81
C ALA A 438 25.02 -11.64 5.05
N ALA A 439 24.39 -11.85 6.22
CA ALA A 439 25.08 -12.24 7.45
C ALA A 439 25.80 -13.61 7.31
N ALA A 440 25.12 -14.60 6.72
CA ALA A 440 25.70 -15.91 6.41
C ALA A 440 26.89 -15.80 5.43
N SER A 441 26.78 -14.95 4.41
CA SER A 441 27.83 -14.71 3.43
C SER A 441 29.07 -14.09 4.04
N LEU A 442 28.92 -13.17 5.00
CA LEU A 442 30.05 -12.56 5.71
C LEU A 442 30.88 -13.57 6.52
N ARG A 443 30.30 -14.70 6.93
CA ARG A 443 31.01 -15.81 7.59
C ARG A 443 31.30 -16.97 6.65
N GLU A 444 31.16 -16.78 5.33
CA GLU A 444 31.40 -17.76 4.27
C GLU A 444 30.59 -19.07 4.44
N ALA A 445 29.40 -18.98 5.03
CA ALA A 445 28.55 -20.13 5.24
C ALA A 445 27.78 -20.51 3.95
N LYS A 446 27.56 -21.82 3.77
CA LYS A 446 26.78 -22.34 2.62
C LYS A 446 25.27 -22.28 2.85
N LEU A 447 24.82 -22.28 4.09
CA LEU A 447 23.44 -22.21 4.50
C LEU A 447 23.25 -21.05 5.51
N VAL A 448 22.07 -20.46 5.51
CA VAL A 448 21.67 -19.50 6.52
C VAL A 448 21.14 -20.25 7.73
N ASP A 449 21.66 -19.97 8.90
CA ASP A 449 21.24 -20.60 10.16
C ASP A 449 20.54 -19.58 11.08
N VAL A 450 20.00 -20.05 12.19
CA VAL A 450 19.28 -19.24 13.19
C VAL A 450 20.10 -18.04 13.66
N GLU A 451 21.40 -18.22 13.86
CA GLU A 451 22.30 -17.15 14.29
C GLU A 451 22.42 -16.01 13.26
N ASP A 452 22.33 -16.33 11.96
CA ASP A 452 22.33 -15.32 10.91
C ASP A 452 21.06 -14.48 10.91
N VAL A 453 19.90 -15.12 11.19
CA VAL A 453 18.61 -14.41 11.30
C VAL A 453 18.63 -13.51 12.54
N LYS A 454 19.10 -14.02 13.71
CA LYS A 454 19.25 -13.22 14.93
C LYS A 454 20.21 -12.04 14.72
N ALA A 455 21.32 -12.28 14.03
CA ALA A 455 22.30 -11.22 13.70
C ALA A 455 21.69 -10.16 12.77
N ALA A 456 20.85 -10.55 11.81
CA ALA A 456 20.12 -9.62 10.94
C ALA A 456 19.14 -8.76 11.74
N ILE A 457 18.34 -9.36 12.63
CA ILE A 457 17.39 -8.66 13.50
C ILE A 457 18.14 -7.68 14.42
N SER A 458 19.23 -8.13 15.07
CA SER A 458 20.04 -7.28 15.95
C SER A 458 20.68 -6.10 15.21
N ARG A 459 21.22 -6.33 14.02
CA ARG A 459 21.78 -5.26 13.19
C ARG A 459 20.73 -4.26 12.71
N ARG A 460 19.54 -4.75 12.40
CA ARG A 460 18.39 -3.88 12.04
C ARG A 460 18.02 -3.01 13.24
N TYR A 461 17.89 -3.60 14.42
CA TYR A 461 17.67 -2.85 15.65
C TYR A 461 18.76 -1.79 15.90
N ALA A 462 20.01 -2.15 15.77
CA ALA A 462 21.13 -1.21 15.97
C ALA A 462 21.13 -0.04 14.97
N ARG A 463 20.70 -0.25 13.72
CA ARG A 463 20.57 0.82 12.72
C ARG A 463 19.49 1.83 13.05
N HIS A 464 18.39 1.39 13.67
CA HIS A 464 17.20 2.21 13.94
C HIS A 464 17.09 2.63 15.41
N GLY A 465 17.87 2.04 16.31
CA GLY A 465 17.78 2.23 17.76
C GLY A 465 18.45 3.50 18.31
N TYR A 466 18.87 4.45 17.45
CA TYR A 466 19.58 5.66 17.91
C TYR A 466 18.73 6.51 18.86
N ILE A 467 17.45 6.75 18.51
CA ILE A 467 16.55 7.58 19.33
C ILE A 467 16.23 6.88 20.65
N GLU A 468 15.94 5.58 20.64
CA GLU A 468 15.73 4.78 21.85
C GLU A 468 16.96 4.81 22.74
N GLY A 469 18.17 4.64 22.15
CA GLY A 469 19.42 4.71 22.89
C GLY A 469 19.60 6.05 23.60
N HIS A 470 19.38 7.14 22.90
CA HIS A 470 19.51 8.50 23.44
C HIS A 470 18.50 8.77 24.58
N MET A 471 17.25 8.28 24.44
CA MET A 471 16.26 8.38 25.53
C MET A 471 16.69 7.57 26.76
N ARG A 472 17.24 6.37 26.57
CA ARG A 472 17.77 5.58 27.69
C ARG A 472 18.95 6.24 28.38
N ASP A 473 19.88 6.80 27.60
CA ASP A 473 21.01 7.55 28.16
C ASP A 473 20.53 8.71 29.03
N SER A 474 19.52 9.49 28.56
CA SER A 474 18.92 10.57 29.35
C SER A 474 18.25 10.09 30.65
N ILE A 475 17.69 8.86 30.66
CA ILE A 475 17.16 8.26 31.90
C ILE A 475 18.31 7.85 32.85
N VAL A 476 19.35 7.21 32.35
CA VAL A 476 20.52 6.78 33.14
C VAL A 476 21.27 7.97 33.71
N ASP A 477 21.38 9.05 32.95
CA ASP A 477 22.01 10.31 33.36
C ASP A 477 21.12 11.16 34.28
N ASN A 478 19.90 10.69 34.65
CA ASN A 478 18.90 11.38 35.45
C ASN A 478 18.40 12.71 34.85
N GLU A 479 18.48 12.91 33.56
CA GLU A 479 17.81 14.01 32.86
C GLU A 479 16.30 13.76 32.79
N LEU A 480 15.90 12.50 32.49
CA LEU A 480 14.53 12.01 32.64
C LEU A 480 14.41 11.27 33.98
N MET A 481 13.47 11.72 34.80
CA MET A 481 13.35 11.26 36.19
C MET A 481 12.55 9.95 36.31
N ILE A 482 13.16 8.83 36.01
CA ILE A 482 12.57 7.50 36.18
C ILE A 482 13.25 6.79 37.36
N THR A 483 12.45 6.23 38.25
CA THR A 483 12.93 5.48 39.40
C THR A 483 12.48 4.02 39.26
N VAL A 484 13.41 3.08 39.25
CA VAL A 484 13.14 1.63 39.04
C VAL A 484 13.31 0.80 40.30
N GLN A 485 13.43 1.43 41.47
CA GLN A 485 13.62 0.78 42.77
C GLN A 485 12.87 1.56 43.85
N GLY A 486 12.62 0.90 45.01
CA GLY A 486 11.96 1.51 46.16
C GLY A 486 10.46 1.68 45.98
N GLU A 487 9.90 2.55 46.84
CA GLU A 487 8.45 2.78 46.91
C GLU A 487 8.16 4.29 47.02
N ALA A 488 7.08 4.77 46.40
CA ALA A 488 6.66 6.18 46.48
C ALA A 488 5.14 6.31 46.52
N VAL A 489 4.64 7.33 47.22
CA VAL A 489 3.22 7.67 47.25
C VAL A 489 2.90 8.64 46.11
N GLY A 490 1.84 8.40 45.35
CA GLY A 490 1.40 9.26 44.29
C GLY A 490 2.34 9.32 43.08
N GLN A 491 3.18 8.31 42.89
CA GLN A 491 4.04 8.17 41.70
C GLN A 491 3.99 6.71 41.19
N ILE A 492 4.05 6.52 39.86
CA ILE A 492 4.07 5.22 39.19
C ILE A 492 4.78 5.34 37.85
N ASN A 493 5.43 4.28 37.40
CA ASN A 493 5.94 4.17 36.04
C ASN A 493 4.85 3.64 35.10
N GLY A 494 4.43 4.42 34.13
CA GLY A 494 3.67 3.99 32.97
C GLY A 494 4.59 3.53 31.84
N LEU A 495 4.02 2.95 30.79
CA LEU A 495 4.75 2.50 29.60
C LEU A 495 4.17 3.16 28.35
N THR A 496 5.00 3.85 27.60
CA THR A 496 4.66 4.43 26.31
C THR A 496 5.15 3.53 25.16
N HIS A 497 4.50 3.65 24.01
CA HIS A 497 4.94 3.07 22.75
C HIS A 497 5.17 4.21 21.76
N ILE A 498 6.36 4.29 21.18
CA ILE A 498 6.77 5.32 20.23
C ILE A 498 6.96 4.64 18.88
N ASP A 499 6.22 5.10 17.88
CA ASP A 499 6.29 4.62 16.51
C ASP A 499 6.85 5.72 15.61
N LEU A 500 7.97 5.44 14.93
CA LEU A 500 8.69 6.35 14.04
C LEU A 500 8.60 5.91 12.56
N ALA A 501 7.60 5.11 12.21
CA ALA A 501 7.39 4.54 10.87
C ALA A 501 8.43 3.48 10.43
N ASP A 502 9.71 3.66 10.73
CA ASP A 502 10.79 2.71 10.41
C ASP A 502 11.32 1.94 11.63
N ALA A 503 10.98 2.40 12.83
CA ALA A 503 11.29 1.75 14.11
C ALA A 503 10.24 2.05 15.16
N SER A 504 9.92 1.07 15.98
CA SER A 504 9.07 1.25 17.15
C SER A 504 9.77 0.72 18.39
N PHE A 505 9.57 1.42 19.50
CA PHE A 505 10.14 1.02 20.80
C PHE A 505 9.27 1.51 21.95
N GLY A 506 9.47 0.93 23.12
CA GLY A 506 8.81 1.35 24.35
C GLY A 506 9.72 2.18 25.24
N SER A 507 9.14 3.04 26.05
CA SER A 507 9.86 3.79 27.08
C SER A 507 9.03 3.90 28.36
N PRO A 508 9.63 3.88 29.57
CA PRO A 508 8.92 4.24 30.78
C PRO A 508 8.65 5.74 30.81
N ILE A 509 7.53 6.08 31.43
CA ILE A 509 7.17 7.47 31.74
C ILE A 509 6.68 7.55 33.20
N ARG A 510 7.12 8.57 33.94
CA ARG A 510 6.61 8.76 35.30
C ARG A 510 5.28 9.51 35.26
N ILE A 511 4.29 8.90 35.91
CA ILE A 511 2.97 9.49 36.14
C ILE A 511 2.87 9.84 37.60
N SER A 512 2.48 11.08 37.91
CA SER A 512 2.27 11.51 39.28
C SER A 512 0.87 12.07 39.52
N ALA A 513 0.36 11.89 40.73
CA ALA A 513 -0.92 12.38 41.16
C ALA A 513 -0.83 13.03 42.52
N ASN A 514 -1.48 14.20 42.67
CA ASN A 514 -1.69 14.87 43.94
C ASN A 514 -3.18 15.10 44.19
N CYS A 515 -3.66 14.78 45.39
CA CYS A 515 -5.05 14.94 45.78
C CYS A 515 -5.16 15.93 46.93
N TYR A 516 -6.10 16.88 46.82
CA TYR A 516 -6.38 17.91 47.81
C TYR A 516 -7.87 18.27 47.85
N ALA A 517 -8.30 18.95 48.93
CA ALA A 517 -9.68 19.41 49.08
C ALA A 517 -10.08 20.35 47.93
N GLY A 518 -11.12 20.02 47.18
CA GLY A 518 -11.54 20.78 46.01
C GLY A 518 -12.86 20.29 45.43
N ARG A 519 -13.29 20.84 44.28
CA ARG A 519 -14.55 20.50 43.61
C ARG A 519 -14.40 20.24 42.12
N ARG A 520 -13.17 20.03 41.61
CA ARG A 520 -12.89 19.85 40.19
C ARG A 520 -12.70 18.41 39.76
N ASP A 521 -12.92 17.43 40.67
CA ASP A 521 -12.67 16.00 40.42
C ASP A 521 -11.22 15.73 39.96
N VAL A 522 -11.02 14.95 38.91
CA VAL A 522 -9.70 14.65 38.32
C VAL A 522 -9.39 15.68 37.25
N LEU A 523 -8.29 16.41 37.45
CA LEU A 523 -7.72 17.38 36.53
C LEU A 523 -6.46 16.75 35.91
N THR A 524 -6.49 16.37 34.65
CA THR A 524 -5.31 15.97 33.93
C THR A 524 -4.63 17.19 33.35
N ILE A 525 -3.38 17.46 33.76
CA ILE A 525 -2.64 18.65 33.33
C ILE A 525 -2.44 18.64 31.83
N ASP A 526 -2.05 17.51 31.27
CA ASP A 526 -1.81 17.33 29.83
C ASP A 526 -3.05 17.69 28.99
N ARG A 527 -4.26 17.38 29.47
CA ARG A 527 -5.51 17.77 28.84
C ARG A 527 -5.78 19.26 28.88
N GLU A 528 -5.54 19.92 30.03
CA GLU A 528 -5.78 21.35 30.20
C GLU A 528 -4.84 22.19 29.30
N VAL A 529 -3.66 21.65 28.95
CA VAL A 529 -2.69 22.34 28.07
C VAL A 529 -2.74 21.82 26.62
N LEU A 530 -3.77 21.04 26.27
CA LEU A 530 -3.99 20.49 24.92
C LEU A 530 -2.84 19.57 24.42
N MET A 531 -2.23 18.85 25.34
CA MET A 531 -1.18 17.85 25.06
C MET A 531 -1.71 16.42 25.17
N SER A 532 -3.03 16.20 25.26
CA SER A 532 -3.66 14.90 25.24
C SER A 532 -4.53 14.70 24.00
N GLY A 533 -4.52 13.48 23.44
CA GLY A 533 -5.37 13.09 22.34
C GLY A 533 -6.74 12.58 22.80
N PRO A 534 -7.71 12.45 21.85
CA PRO A 534 -9.10 12.08 22.16
C PRO A 534 -9.24 10.69 22.80
N THR A 535 -8.34 9.75 22.47
CA THR A 535 -8.38 8.40 23.03
C THR A 535 -7.95 8.38 24.49
N HIS A 536 -6.94 9.15 24.84
CA HIS A 536 -6.52 9.37 26.23
C HIS A 536 -7.63 10.05 27.04
N ASP A 537 -8.22 11.13 26.53
CA ASP A 537 -9.31 11.86 27.19
C ASP A 537 -10.50 10.93 27.50
N LYS A 538 -10.84 10.03 26.59
CA LYS A 538 -11.86 9.00 26.81
C LYS A 538 -11.46 8.07 27.97
N GLY A 539 -10.19 7.64 28.03
CA GLY A 539 -9.66 6.82 29.14
C GLY A 539 -9.82 7.50 30.49
N VAL A 540 -9.48 8.80 30.58
CA VAL A 540 -9.64 9.62 31.79
C VAL A 540 -11.12 9.71 32.21
N MET A 541 -12.06 9.91 31.27
CA MET A 541 -13.48 9.95 31.58
C MET A 541 -14.01 8.61 32.14
N ILE A 542 -13.51 7.50 31.60
CA ILE A 542 -13.83 6.15 32.11
C ILE A 542 -13.29 5.96 33.53
N LEU A 543 -12.08 6.35 33.81
CA LEU A 543 -11.44 6.33 35.11
C LEU A 543 -12.25 7.19 36.12
N GLN A 544 -12.64 8.41 35.75
CA GLN A 544 -13.49 9.26 36.58
C GLN A 544 -14.82 8.58 36.90
N SER A 545 -15.47 7.97 35.92
CA SER A 545 -16.71 7.23 36.11
C SER A 545 -16.54 6.09 37.12
N TRP A 546 -15.41 5.37 37.04
CA TRP A 546 -15.10 4.30 38.01
C TRP A 546 -14.89 4.85 39.42
N LEU A 547 -14.16 5.96 39.59
CA LEU A 547 -13.99 6.63 40.88
C LEU A 547 -15.33 7.07 41.48
N HIS A 548 -16.17 7.72 40.69
CA HIS A 548 -17.51 8.13 41.16
C HIS A 548 -18.38 6.95 41.58
N THR A 549 -18.37 5.87 40.84
CA THR A 549 -19.13 4.66 41.16
C THR A 549 -18.69 4.02 42.47
N ASN A 550 -17.40 4.05 42.80
CA ASN A 550 -16.85 3.40 43.99
C ASN A 550 -16.83 4.30 45.22
N PHE A 551 -16.61 5.61 45.07
CA PHE A 551 -16.37 6.54 46.18
C PHE A 551 -17.43 7.65 46.34
N ALA A 552 -18.26 7.93 45.33
CA ALA A 552 -19.24 9.01 45.37
C ALA A 552 -20.71 8.54 45.58
N LYS A 553 -20.92 7.33 46.04
CA LYS A 553 -22.28 6.73 46.22
C LYS A 553 -23.22 7.56 47.11
N LEU A 554 -22.68 8.22 48.12
CA LEU A 554 -23.46 8.97 49.14
C LEU A 554 -23.14 10.46 49.16
N ASN A 555 -21.98 10.87 48.68
CA ASN A 555 -21.50 12.26 48.67
C ASN A 555 -20.64 12.50 47.44
N PRO A 556 -20.58 13.73 46.88
CA PRO A 556 -19.55 14.11 45.90
C PRO A 556 -18.15 13.81 46.42
N LEU A 557 -17.19 13.58 45.53
CA LEU A 557 -15.80 13.25 45.92
C LEU A 557 -15.13 14.33 46.77
N ASN A 558 -15.57 15.58 46.64
CA ASN A 558 -15.04 16.74 47.40
C ASN A 558 -13.50 16.90 47.31
N MET A 559 -12.94 16.47 46.21
CA MET A 559 -11.52 16.55 45.91
C MET A 559 -11.24 17.28 44.59
N THR A 560 -10.03 17.77 44.45
CA THR A 560 -9.38 17.99 43.18
C THR A 560 -8.13 17.10 43.16
N ALA A 561 -8.00 16.29 42.15
CA ALA A 561 -6.81 15.50 41.93
C ALA A 561 -6.11 16.02 40.66
N SER A 562 -4.84 16.42 40.77
CA SER A 562 -4.02 16.73 39.60
C SER A 562 -3.26 15.48 39.19
N LEU A 563 -3.29 15.16 37.90
CA LEU A 563 -2.60 14.06 37.28
C LEU A 563 -1.73 14.60 36.15
N VAL A 564 -0.49 14.10 36.02
CA VAL A 564 0.44 14.56 34.99
C VAL A 564 1.38 13.45 34.55
N PHE A 565 1.68 13.41 33.25
CA PHE A 565 2.79 12.68 32.67
C PHE A 565 4.04 13.55 32.74
N GLU A 566 4.91 13.25 33.72
CA GLU A 566 6.07 14.12 33.97
C GLU A 566 7.06 14.07 32.79
N GLN A 567 7.58 15.21 32.40
CA GLN A 567 8.57 15.40 31.34
C GLN A 567 8.14 14.86 29.95
N GLU A 568 6.82 14.74 29.71
CA GLU A 568 6.28 14.47 28.38
C GLU A 568 5.87 15.77 27.70
N TYR A 569 6.50 16.10 26.57
CA TYR A 569 6.31 17.37 25.89
C TYR A 569 5.83 17.21 24.44
N ASN A 570 5.74 15.97 23.95
CA ASN A 570 5.29 15.66 22.59
C ASN A 570 3.79 15.30 22.51
N GLY A 571 3.15 15.20 23.68
CA GLY A 571 1.75 14.81 23.81
C GLY A 571 1.54 13.32 24.00
N VAL A 572 0.42 12.97 24.64
CA VAL A 572 0.03 11.60 24.97
C VAL A 572 -1.30 11.29 24.28
N ASP A 573 -1.38 10.15 23.58
CA ASP A 573 -2.66 9.59 23.13
C ASP A 573 -2.73 8.08 23.43
N GLY A 574 -3.95 7.52 23.41
CA GLY A 574 -4.23 6.15 23.78
C GLY A 574 -4.71 6.00 25.24
N ASP A 575 -5.52 4.97 25.46
CA ASP A 575 -6.14 4.66 26.75
C ASP A 575 -5.29 3.68 27.61
N SER A 576 -4.12 3.27 27.12
CA SER A 576 -3.28 2.23 27.73
C SER A 576 -2.62 2.63 29.05
N ALA A 577 -2.69 3.91 29.45
CA ALA A 577 -2.21 4.42 30.73
C ALA A 577 -3.28 4.42 31.82
N SER A 578 -4.57 4.19 31.50
CA SER A 578 -5.69 4.37 32.44
C SER A 578 -5.57 3.56 33.73
N CYS A 579 -4.97 2.35 33.66
CA CYS A 579 -4.69 1.57 34.86
C CYS A 579 -3.63 2.24 35.73
N ALA A 580 -2.53 2.72 35.16
CA ALA A 580 -1.46 3.41 35.89
C ALA A 580 -1.98 4.72 36.54
N GLU A 581 -2.77 5.49 35.79
CA GLU A 581 -3.42 6.72 36.27
C GLU A 581 -4.37 6.45 37.45
N LEU A 582 -5.17 5.38 37.38
CA LEU A 582 -6.04 5.00 38.48
C LEU A 582 -5.25 4.56 39.71
N PHE A 583 -4.21 3.74 39.55
CA PHE A 583 -3.41 3.25 40.66
C PHE A 583 -2.65 4.39 41.36
N VAL A 584 -2.10 5.33 40.61
CA VAL A 584 -1.41 6.48 41.21
C VAL A 584 -2.39 7.41 41.97
N LEU A 585 -3.62 7.59 41.49
CA LEU A 585 -4.67 8.31 42.18
C LEU A 585 -5.10 7.60 43.48
N LEU A 586 -5.28 6.27 43.44
CA LEU A 586 -5.60 5.49 44.64
C LEU A 586 -4.47 5.54 45.66
N SER A 587 -3.19 5.52 45.22
CA SER A 587 -2.04 5.72 46.08
C SER A 587 -2.04 7.12 46.75
N ALA A 588 -2.27 8.16 45.96
CA ALA A 588 -2.34 9.53 46.46
C ALA A 588 -3.47 9.73 47.48
N LEU A 589 -4.63 9.09 47.28
CA LEU A 589 -5.78 9.14 48.19
C LEU A 589 -5.55 8.29 49.42
N SER A 590 -5.08 7.06 49.30
CA SER A 590 -4.87 6.13 50.44
C SER A 590 -3.59 6.40 51.22
N LYS A 591 -2.66 7.20 50.68
CA LYS A 591 -1.30 7.39 51.18
C LYS A 591 -0.46 6.14 51.27
N LEU A 592 -0.85 5.11 50.55
CA LEU A 592 -0.08 3.87 50.43
C LEU A 592 0.94 4.00 49.29
N PRO A 593 2.21 3.61 49.55
CA PRO A 593 3.24 3.69 48.53
C PRO A 593 3.07 2.61 47.45
N ILE A 594 3.51 2.93 46.23
CA ILE A 594 3.59 2.02 45.08
C ILE A 594 5.04 1.61 44.84
N LYS A 595 5.25 0.33 44.56
CA LYS A 595 6.56 -0.20 44.13
C LYS A 595 7.00 0.42 42.83
N GLN A 596 8.11 1.18 42.84
CA GLN A 596 8.61 1.89 41.67
C GLN A 596 9.33 0.98 40.67
N GLY A 597 9.75 -0.22 41.08
CA GLY A 597 10.34 -1.22 40.17
C GLY A 597 9.34 -1.86 39.20
N ILE A 598 8.03 -1.63 39.38
CA ILE A 598 6.98 -2.25 38.57
C ILE A 598 6.34 -1.18 37.68
N ALA A 599 6.59 -1.26 36.37
CA ALA A 599 5.90 -0.40 35.42
C ALA A 599 4.55 -1.00 35.00
N VAL A 600 3.57 -0.17 34.70
CA VAL A 600 2.18 -0.57 34.46
C VAL A 600 1.70 -0.11 33.09
N THR A 601 1.01 -0.99 32.37
CA THR A 601 0.21 -0.63 31.20
C THR A 601 -1.11 -1.41 31.21
N GLY A 602 -2.18 -0.79 30.73
CA GLY A 602 -3.49 -1.41 30.65
C GLY A 602 -4.59 -0.37 30.47
N ALA A 603 -5.56 -0.65 29.65
CA ALA A 603 -6.77 0.14 29.51
C ALA A 603 -7.84 -0.37 30.49
N LEU A 604 -8.77 0.48 30.87
CA LEU A 604 -9.79 0.21 31.87
C LEU A 604 -11.19 0.39 31.30
N ASN A 605 -12.13 -0.42 31.74
CA ASN A 605 -13.56 -0.15 31.55
C ASN A 605 -14.22 0.40 32.82
N GLN A 606 -15.47 0.86 32.72
CA GLN A 606 -16.23 1.45 33.83
C GLN A 606 -16.48 0.48 35.00
N HIS A 607 -16.32 -0.84 34.80
CA HIS A 607 -16.48 -1.87 35.82
C HIS A 607 -15.17 -2.26 36.52
N GLY A 608 -14.06 -1.67 36.12
CA GLY A 608 -12.74 -1.98 36.69
C GLY A 608 -12.09 -3.24 36.10
N GLU A 609 -12.58 -3.71 34.95
CA GLU A 609 -11.94 -4.77 34.18
C GLU A 609 -10.84 -4.19 33.31
N VAL A 610 -9.72 -4.90 33.23
CA VAL A 610 -8.55 -4.50 32.46
C VAL A 610 -8.65 -5.01 31.03
N LEU A 611 -8.51 -4.10 30.07
CA LEU A 611 -8.61 -4.36 28.64
C LEU A 611 -7.22 -4.51 28.02
N PRO A 612 -7.09 -5.29 26.92
CA PRO A 612 -5.82 -5.45 26.23
C PRO A 612 -5.36 -4.16 25.54
N VAL A 613 -4.04 -4.01 25.38
CA VAL A 613 -3.38 -2.86 24.76
C VAL A 613 -2.43 -3.31 23.66
N GLY A 614 -2.04 -2.40 22.76
CA GLY A 614 -1.05 -2.62 21.70
C GLY A 614 0.38 -2.22 22.10
N GLY A 615 1.36 -2.59 21.25
CA GLY A 615 2.77 -2.26 21.41
C GLY A 615 3.40 -2.86 22.68
N LEU A 616 2.86 -4.01 23.13
CA LEU A 616 3.20 -4.53 24.44
C LEU A 616 4.61 -5.09 24.50
N ASN A 617 5.06 -5.74 23.44
CA ASN A 617 6.41 -6.30 23.38
C ASN A 617 7.46 -5.20 23.48
N GLU A 618 7.27 -4.12 22.73
CA GLU A 618 8.15 -2.94 22.73
C GLU A 618 8.15 -2.27 24.12
N LYS A 619 6.98 -2.09 24.72
CA LYS A 619 6.82 -1.51 26.06
C LYS A 619 7.60 -2.31 27.13
N ILE A 620 7.50 -3.63 27.10
CA ILE A 620 8.20 -4.52 28.05
C ILE A 620 9.71 -4.47 27.82
N GLU A 621 10.15 -4.63 26.56
CA GLU A 621 11.56 -4.65 26.20
C GLU A 621 12.26 -3.30 26.47
N GLY A 622 11.59 -2.18 26.19
CA GLY A 622 12.13 -0.86 26.46
C GLY A 622 12.32 -0.63 27.96
N TYR A 623 11.32 -0.97 28.78
CA TYR A 623 11.45 -0.86 30.24
C TYR A 623 12.52 -1.82 30.81
N PHE A 624 12.57 -3.04 30.31
CA PHE A 624 13.60 -4.00 30.70
C PHE A 624 15.01 -3.46 30.43
N ARG A 625 15.26 -2.86 29.27
CA ARG A 625 16.57 -2.29 28.92
C ARG A 625 16.95 -1.14 29.85
N VAL A 626 15.99 -0.25 30.19
CA VAL A 626 16.21 0.80 31.17
C VAL A 626 16.59 0.20 32.55
N CYS A 627 15.84 -0.80 33.02
CA CYS A 627 16.14 -1.48 34.28
C CYS A 627 17.53 -2.16 34.27
N LYS A 628 17.90 -2.76 33.14
CA LYS A 628 19.20 -3.41 32.94
C LYS A 628 20.35 -2.41 32.99
N ASP A 629 20.19 -1.25 32.35
CA ASP A 629 21.21 -0.21 32.30
C ASP A 629 21.40 0.48 33.68
N ILE A 630 20.32 0.65 34.46
CA ILE A 630 20.38 1.19 35.83
C ILE A 630 20.89 0.12 36.82
N GLY A 631 20.52 -1.15 36.63
CA GLY A 631 20.89 -2.29 37.46
C GLY A 631 19.69 -3.09 37.93
N LEU A 632 19.62 -4.35 37.52
CA LEU A 632 18.60 -5.29 37.95
C LEU A 632 18.93 -5.84 39.35
N ASP A 633 17.95 -5.83 40.27
CA ASP A 633 18.05 -6.38 41.63
C ASP A 633 17.02 -7.49 41.91
N GLY A 634 16.23 -7.89 40.91
CA GLY A 634 15.20 -8.93 41.02
C GLY A 634 13.85 -8.40 41.54
N THR A 635 13.69 -7.10 41.76
CA THR A 635 12.41 -6.50 42.17
C THR A 635 11.67 -5.86 40.96
N GLN A 636 12.37 -5.67 39.85
CA GLN A 636 11.84 -5.02 38.66
C GLN A 636 10.93 -5.94 37.85
N GLY A 637 9.96 -5.32 37.22
CA GLY A 637 9.04 -6.02 36.35
C GLY A 637 7.97 -5.12 35.74
N VAL A 638 7.04 -5.78 35.08
CA VAL A 638 5.87 -5.10 34.48
C VAL A 638 4.58 -5.73 34.94
N LEU A 639 3.51 -4.92 34.96
CA LEU A 639 2.15 -5.35 35.21
C LEU A 639 1.31 -5.05 33.96
N ILE A 640 0.80 -6.12 33.33
CA ILE A 640 0.14 -6.07 32.02
C ILE A 640 -1.26 -6.68 32.06
N PRO A 641 -2.13 -6.42 31.09
CA PRO A 641 -3.43 -7.10 31.00
C PRO A 641 -3.28 -8.60 30.74
N GLY A 642 -3.98 -9.44 31.51
CA GLY A 642 -3.94 -10.90 31.33
C GLY A 642 -4.38 -11.37 29.95
N ARG A 643 -5.25 -10.62 29.29
CA ARG A 643 -5.70 -10.88 27.91
C ARG A 643 -4.61 -10.70 26.85
N ASN A 644 -3.51 -10.02 27.17
CA ASN A 644 -2.38 -9.79 26.28
C ASN A 644 -1.33 -10.92 26.29
N VAL A 645 -1.45 -11.94 27.14
CA VAL A 645 -0.43 -13.02 27.23
C VAL A 645 -0.18 -13.67 25.86
N ARG A 646 -1.21 -13.87 25.05
CA ARG A 646 -1.07 -14.44 23.70
C ARG A 646 -0.33 -13.53 22.69
N HIS A 647 -0.12 -12.27 23.04
CA HIS A 647 0.56 -11.30 22.19
C HIS A 647 2.06 -11.19 22.47
N LEU A 648 2.53 -11.89 23.51
CA LEU A 648 3.92 -11.82 23.94
C LEU A 648 4.82 -12.67 23.06
N ILE A 649 5.77 -12.02 22.42
CA ILE A 649 6.86 -12.64 21.66
C ILE A 649 8.10 -11.81 21.95
N LEU A 650 8.67 -11.98 23.12
CA LEU A 650 9.74 -11.13 23.66
C LEU A 650 11.11 -11.54 23.16
N ALA A 651 12.04 -10.59 23.18
CA ALA A 651 13.44 -10.81 22.88
C ALA A 651 14.07 -11.80 23.88
N ASP A 652 15.03 -12.61 23.40
CA ASP A 652 15.70 -13.63 24.18
C ASP A 652 16.27 -13.09 25.50
N GLU A 653 16.83 -11.86 25.49
CA GLU A 653 17.41 -11.23 26.69
C GLU A 653 16.40 -11.02 27.83
N VAL A 654 15.14 -10.69 27.50
CA VAL A 654 14.06 -10.55 28.49
C VAL A 654 13.65 -11.91 29.03
N VAL A 655 13.51 -12.90 28.15
CA VAL A 655 13.12 -14.27 28.50
C VAL A 655 14.15 -14.89 29.42
N GLU A 656 15.44 -14.71 29.12
CA GLU A 656 16.54 -15.18 29.97
C GLU A 656 16.55 -14.50 31.33
N ALA A 657 16.34 -13.19 31.43
CA ALA A 657 16.27 -12.48 32.69
C ALA A 657 15.07 -12.93 33.55
N VAL A 658 13.92 -13.22 32.91
CA VAL A 658 12.77 -13.81 33.63
C VAL A 658 13.08 -15.22 34.12
N ALA A 659 13.73 -16.05 33.31
CA ALA A 659 14.15 -17.40 33.72
C ALA A 659 15.12 -17.38 34.89
N GLN A 660 15.95 -16.35 35.01
CA GLN A 660 16.90 -16.14 36.09
C GLN A 660 16.28 -15.44 37.32
N GLY A 661 15.00 -15.06 37.26
CA GLY A 661 14.31 -14.35 38.35
C GLY A 661 14.79 -12.91 38.55
N GLN A 662 15.44 -12.30 37.54
CA GLN A 662 15.96 -10.93 37.60
C GLN A 662 14.93 -9.90 37.15
N PHE A 663 13.90 -10.31 36.38
CA PHE A 663 12.80 -9.48 35.90
C PHE A 663 11.49 -10.26 35.95
N HIS A 664 10.36 -9.59 36.18
CA HIS A 664 9.08 -10.24 36.35
C HIS A 664 8.00 -9.68 35.44
N ILE A 665 7.21 -10.53 34.81
CA ILE A 665 6.04 -10.14 34.04
C ILE A 665 4.79 -10.62 34.75
N ASN A 666 4.05 -9.70 35.35
CA ASN A 666 2.84 -9.96 36.11
C ASN A 666 1.60 -9.58 35.28
N THR A 667 0.51 -10.30 35.51
CA THR A 667 -0.75 -10.05 34.83
C THR A 667 -1.83 -9.54 35.76
N MET A 668 -2.76 -8.74 35.26
CA MET A 668 -3.96 -8.34 35.97
C MET A 668 -5.20 -8.41 35.04
N ASN A 669 -6.34 -8.76 35.61
CA ASN A 669 -7.63 -8.77 34.92
C ASN A 669 -8.59 -7.69 35.46
N ASN A 670 -8.32 -7.16 36.63
CA ASN A 670 -9.11 -6.13 37.30
C ASN A 670 -8.25 -5.25 38.22
N VAL A 671 -8.84 -4.14 38.65
CA VAL A 671 -8.17 -3.16 39.53
C VAL A 671 -7.70 -3.76 40.84
N ALA A 672 -8.44 -4.71 41.44
CA ALA A 672 -8.09 -5.29 42.73
C ALA A 672 -6.79 -6.10 42.66
N GLU A 673 -6.58 -6.85 41.57
CA GLU A 673 -5.34 -7.61 41.35
C GLU A 673 -4.12 -6.68 41.20
N GLY A 674 -4.28 -5.57 40.44
CA GLY A 674 -3.20 -4.61 40.18
C GLY A 674 -2.79 -3.88 41.45
N ILE A 675 -3.75 -3.36 42.21
CA ILE A 675 -3.45 -2.60 43.44
C ILE A 675 -2.81 -3.48 44.52
N LEU A 676 -3.22 -4.74 44.61
CA LEU A 676 -2.63 -5.69 45.57
C LEU A 676 -1.14 -5.96 45.26
N LEU A 677 -0.78 -6.11 43.98
CA LEU A 677 0.61 -6.32 43.58
C LEU A 677 1.47 -5.09 43.86
N LEU A 678 0.95 -3.93 43.54
CA LEU A 678 1.69 -2.66 43.60
C LEU A 678 1.90 -2.14 45.03
N THR A 679 0.88 -2.27 45.90
CA THR A 679 0.89 -1.71 47.25
C THR A 679 1.04 -2.78 48.36
N GLY A 680 0.82 -4.04 48.03
CA GLY A 680 0.74 -5.13 49.05
C GLY A 680 -0.57 -5.13 49.82
N HIS A 681 -1.53 -4.24 49.53
CA HIS A 681 -2.81 -4.12 50.23
C HIS A 681 -3.99 -4.46 49.32
N THR A 682 -5.06 -5.03 49.90
CA THR A 682 -6.27 -5.32 49.12
C THR A 682 -7.01 -4.04 48.75
N LEU A 683 -7.83 -4.10 47.68
CA LEU A 683 -8.63 -2.95 47.24
C LEU A 683 -9.57 -2.43 48.33
N GLU A 684 -10.06 -3.32 49.25
CA GLU A 684 -10.89 -2.94 50.37
C GLU A 684 -10.13 -2.04 51.36
N VAL A 685 -8.90 -2.40 51.69
CA VAL A 685 -8.04 -1.56 52.57
C VAL A 685 -7.75 -0.22 51.94
N VAL A 686 -7.34 -0.21 50.68
CA VAL A 686 -7.10 1.03 49.92
C VAL A 686 -8.35 1.90 49.87
N SER A 687 -9.52 1.30 49.64
CA SER A 687 -10.82 2.01 49.57
C SER A 687 -11.21 2.63 50.89
N VAL A 688 -10.96 1.95 52.04
CA VAL A 688 -11.20 2.52 53.37
C VAL A 688 -10.33 3.75 53.61
N LEU A 689 -9.03 3.66 53.39
CA LEU A 689 -8.08 4.75 53.56
C LEU A 689 -8.38 5.96 52.64
N ALA A 690 -8.71 5.65 51.36
CA ALA A 690 -9.13 6.70 50.41
C ALA A 690 -10.42 7.38 50.86
N THR A 691 -11.40 6.66 51.39
CA THR A 691 -12.66 7.21 51.90
C THR A 691 -12.42 8.08 53.12
N GLU A 692 -11.52 7.72 54.03
CA GLU A 692 -11.11 8.55 55.22
C GLU A 692 -10.49 9.86 54.73
N THR A 693 -9.60 9.83 53.72
CA THR A 693 -9.01 11.03 53.13
C THR A 693 -10.08 11.93 52.47
N LEU A 694 -11.00 11.37 51.71
CA LEU A 694 -12.12 12.12 51.10
C LEU A 694 -13.03 12.73 52.15
N ALA A 695 -13.29 12.02 53.28
CA ALA A 695 -14.06 12.57 54.40
C ALA A 695 -13.32 13.78 55.06
N SER A 696 -11.99 13.71 55.17
CA SER A 696 -11.20 14.86 55.66
C SER A 696 -11.28 16.06 54.74
N PHE A 697 -11.23 15.84 53.41
CA PHE A 697 -11.40 16.93 52.44
C PHE A 697 -12.76 17.59 52.51
N LYS A 698 -13.82 16.82 52.73
CA LYS A 698 -15.16 17.31 52.94
C LYS A 698 -15.24 18.25 54.16
N LEU A 699 -14.64 17.86 55.30
CA LEU A 699 -14.62 18.70 56.50
C LEU A 699 -13.88 20.03 56.28
N VAL A 700 -12.75 20.01 55.54
CA VAL A 700 -12.01 21.24 55.19
C VAL A 700 -12.87 22.16 54.30
N LEU A 701 -13.61 21.64 53.37
CA LEU A 701 -14.48 22.44 52.49
C LEU A 701 -15.68 23.01 53.25
N GLU A 702 -16.26 22.26 54.19
CA GLU A 702 -17.39 22.73 55.03
C GLU A 702 -16.95 23.84 55.99
N GLN A 703 -15.76 23.76 56.56
CA GLN A 703 -15.19 24.79 57.45
C GLN A 703 -14.90 26.11 56.73
N ASN A 704 -14.56 26.05 55.45
CA ASN A 704 -14.25 27.22 54.62
C ASN A 704 -15.46 27.82 53.89
N LEU A 705 -16.67 27.28 54.06
CA LEU A 705 -17.88 27.90 53.58
C LEU A 705 -18.15 29.17 54.43
N PRO A 706 -18.43 30.36 53.80
CA PRO A 706 -18.82 31.50 54.54
C PRO A 706 -20.11 31.17 55.33
N LYS A 707 -20.04 31.32 56.66
CA LYS A 707 -21.24 31.18 57.50
C LYS A 707 -22.25 32.22 57.00
N THR A 708 -23.25 31.79 56.24
CA THR A 708 -24.37 32.61 55.82
C THR A 708 -25.08 33.01 57.11
N THR A 709 -24.90 34.24 57.54
CA THR A 709 -25.68 34.87 58.63
C THR A 709 -27.13 34.81 58.20
N LEU A 710 -27.89 33.88 58.77
CA LEU A 710 -29.35 33.94 58.72
C LEU A 710 -29.74 35.27 59.36
N LEU A 711 -29.96 36.30 58.53
CA LEU A 711 -30.74 37.46 58.95
C LEU A 711 -32.13 36.88 59.26
N GLU A 712 -32.35 36.72 60.58
CA GLU A 712 -33.70 36.62 61.19
C GLU A 712 -34.53 37.74 60.63
N ARG A 713 -35.44 37.49 59.73
CA ARG A 713 -36.59 38.37 59.48
C ARG A 713 -37.49 38.25 60.72
N SER A 714 -37.29 39.14 61.64
CA SER A 714 -38.34 39.44 62.69
C SER A 714 -39.56 39.99 62.03
N PRO A 715 -40.76 39.70 62.60
CA PRO A 715 -42.07 39.85 62.00
C PRO A 715 -42.52 41.29 61.75
#